data_3d9fbec21bed5cbc6c75d2dd167d7094
#
_entry.id   3d9fbec21bed5cbc6c75d2dd167d7094
#
_cell.length_a   1.000
_cell.length_b   1.000
_cell.length_c   1.000
_cell.angle_alpha   90.00
_cell.angle_beta   90.00
_cell.angle_gamma   90.00
#
_symmetry.space_group_name_H-M   'P 1'
#
loop_
_entity.id
_entity.type
_entity.pdbx_description
1 polymer ?
#
loop_
_entity_poly.entity_id
_entity_poly.type
_entity_poly.pdbx_seq_one_letter_code
_entity_poly.pdbx_strand_id
1 'polypeptide(L)'
;MNNQKNLLQAATEYIEANRIIAHHLLHYLSSMERQFLLRSEILDAFKELCDKDCPELCDSPLASIINCCQEAAMDTSWIYLALRPRIASWLFVRIHLESLQSEIITVAEFLQFKERLAAGTSDEDWVLEFDLAPFSREFYKLHEANSIGRGVEFLNRRLSSKLFEELGKGDKRLLAFLQVHRYRDLQLMLNENIEDVHDLRSSLRQADSFLQSEPQDKSWEDVYLDLRSYGFEPGWGNDVARIRNTMHLLLDILEAPSPNNLEDFLSRIPMIFSLAILSPHGYFGQADVLGRPDTGGQVVYILDQIRALEKEMRDRLLQQGLNIEPQIVVLTRLIPEAEGTTCNERLEPIVGTHNARILRVPFRNPDGEVIPHWISRFEIWPYLERFAIEGERELLAELSGRPDLIIGNYSDGNLVASLMSQRLGITQCNIAHALEKTKYLYSDLFWPDNEAQYHFSNQFTADLIAMNTADFIITSTYQEIAGTKESAGQYESYSLFSMPGLYRVVHGIDVHDPKFNIVSPGADPEVYFSYADKARRLTHLLPEIEELVFDQKLFDDRRGVLTEPDKPILFTMARMDHIKNITGLVEWYANNTTLRNEANLLIVSGHINPDLSSDAEERKQIQRMHSLMDQHQLDGQLRWLGVHLEKALAGELYRFIADRKGAFVQPALFEAFGLTVIEAMSSGLPTFATCFGGPLEIIEDGISGFHIDPTHGDSAADLMAEFFLKCREQDGYWEQISNGGLDRVEARYTWKKYAERMMTLSRIYGFWKYVSHLEREETQRYLQMFYGLQFRPRAQAMAE
;
A
#
# COMPACT_ATOMS: atom_id res chain seq x y z
N MET A 1 -8.89 19.19 -21.63
CA MET A 1 -10.15 19.92 -21.89
C MET A 1 -10.75 19.67 -23.27
N ASN A 2 -10.01 19.75 -24.39
CA ASN A 2 -10.62 19.50 -25.72
C ASN A 2 -11.24 18.11 -25.90
N ASN A 3 -10.55 17.04 -25.46
CA ASN A 3 -11.06 15.67 -25.63
C ASN A 3 -12.31 15.34 -24.81
N GLN A 4 -12.49 15.97 -23.65
CA GLN A 4 -13.67 15.75 -22.78
C GLN A 4 -14.90 16.42 -23.37
N LYS A 5 -14.74 17.63 -23.92
CA LYS A 5 -15.81 18.31 -24.63
C LYS A 5 -16.23 17.55 -25.88
N ASN A 6 -15.26 16.96 -26.60
CA ASN A 6 -15.54 16.16 -27.80
C ASN A 6 -16.32 14.88 -27.49
N LEU A 7 -16.01 14.20 -26.36
CA LEU A 7 -16.74 12.99 -25.92
C LEU A 7 -18.20 13.28 -25.65
N LEU A 8 -18.46 14.34 -24.87
CA LEU A 8 -19.83 14.77 -24.55
C LEU A 8 -20.57 15.29 -25.77
N GLN A 9 -19.90 16.03 -26.60
CA GLN A 9 -20.52 16.56 -27.82
C GLN A 9 -20.94 15.42 -28.74
N ALA A 10 -20.08 14.44 -28.99
CA ALA A 10 -20.41 13.27 -29.81
C ALA A 10 -21.58 12.45 -29.22
N ALA A 11 -21.63 12.31 -27.91
CA ALA A 11 -22.74 11.62 -27.24
C ALA A 11 -24.03 12.43 -27.29
N THR A 12 -23.97 13.76 -27.11
CA THR A 12 -25.16 14.63 -27.23
C THR A 12 -25.73 14.60 -28.66
N GLU A 13 -24.87 14.71 -29.66
CA GLU A 13 -25.27 14.59 -31.08
C GLU A 13 -25.90 13.21 -31.37
N TYR A 14 -25.34 12.13 -30.80
CA TYR A 14 -25.90 10.80 -30.94
C TYR A 14 -27.26 10.66 -30.23
N ILE A 15 -27.40 11.20 -29.01
CA ILE A 15 -28.67 11.21 -28.25
C ILE A 15 -29.75 11.96 -29.06
N GLU A 16 -29.43 13.12 -29.64
CA GLU A 16 -30.36 13.89 -30.46
C GLU A 16 -30.81 13.11 -31.70
N ALA A 17 -29.90 12.40 -32.36
CA ALA A 17 -30.18 11.61 -33.55
C ALA A 17 -30.90 10.27 -33.23
N ASN A 18 -30.71 9.68 -32.06
CA ASN A 18 -31.18 8.35 -31.68
C ASN A 18 -31.98 8.37 -30.38
N ARG A 19 -32.92 9.30 -30.25
CA ARG A 19 -33.69 9.56 -28.99
C ARG A 19 -34.34 8.32 -28.41
N ILE A 20 -34.89 7.44 -29.25
CA ILE A 20 -35.61 6.23 -28.80
C ILE A 20 -34.63 5.28 -28.10
N ILE A 21 -33.46 5.06 -28.68
CA ILE A 21 -32.44 4.17 -28.13
C ILE A 21 -31.84 4.76 -26.83
N ALA A 22 -31.55 6.06 -26.84
CA ALA A 22 -31.06 6.75 -25.65
C ALA A 22 -32.07 6.73 -24.52
N HIS A 23 -33.35 6.96 -24.83
CA HIS A 23 -34.43 6.89 -23.85
C HIS A 23 -34.58 5.47 -23.27
N HIS A 24 -34.47 4.44 -24.13
CA HIS A 24 -34.53 3.06 -23.70
C HIS A 24 -33.40 2.69 -22.75
N LEU A 25 -32.13 3.10 -23.03
CA LEU A 25 -31.01 2.91 -22.14
C LEU A 25 -31.21 3.60 -20.78
N LEU A 26 -31.55 4.90 -20.79
CA LEU A 26 -31.70 5.68 -19.56
C LEU A 26 -32.89 5.17 -18.73
N HIS A 27 -33.98 4.78 -19.39
CA HIS A 27 -35.11 4.18 -18.72
C HIS A 27 -34.79 2.80 -18.13
N TYR A 28 -34.02 2.00 -18.85
CA TYR A 28 -33.55 0.70 -18.35
C TYR A 28 -32.71 0.87 -17.08
N LEU A 29 -31.74 1.77 -17.08
CA LEU A 29 -30.94 2.08 -15.89
C LEU A 29 -31.83 2.60 -14.73
N SER A 30 -32.81 3.46 -15.02
CA SER A 30 -33.71 4.02 -14.00
C SER A 30 -34.76 3.02 -13.48
N SER A 31 -35.00 1.93 -14.19
CA SER A 31 -35.90 0.86 -13.75
C SER A 31 -35.27 -0.11 -12.77
N MET A 32 -33.98 -0.04 -12.55
CA MET A 32 -33.29 -0.82 -11.52
C MET A 32 -33.78 -0.34 -10.14
N GLU A 33 -33.94 -1.27 -9.20
CA GLU A 33 -34.50 -0.97 -7.86
C GLU A 33 -33.64 -0.02 -7.01
N ARG A 34 -32.41 0.30 -7.47
CA ARG A 34 -31.45 1.12 -6.73
C ARG A 34 -31.31 2.52 -7.34
N GLN A 35 -31.26 3.52 -6.49
CA GLN A 35 -31.02 4.93 -6.88
C GLN A 35 -29.52 5.22 -7.13
N PHE A 36 -28.62 4.33 -6.71
CA PHE A 36 -27.17 4.42 -6.91
C PHE A 36 -26.70 3.17 -7.60
N LEU A 37 -26.02 3.34 -8.74
CA LEU A 37 -25.40 2.24 -9.47
C LEU A 37 -23.89 2.42 -9.50
N LEU A 38 -23.18 1.37 -9.20
CA LEU A 38 -21.74 1.28 -9.35
C LEU A 38 -21.37 0.88 -10.78
N ARG A 39 -20.11 1.06 -11.13
CA ARG A 39 -19.58 0.79 -12.46
C ARG A 39 -19.97 -0.61 -12.97
N SER A 40 -19.80 -1.66 -12.17
CA SER A 40 -20.15 -3.04 -12.54
C SER A 40 -21.61 -3.15 -12.93
N GLU A 41 -22.52 -2.64 -12.10
CA GLU A 41 -23.96 -2.67 -12.33
C GLU A 41 -24.35 -1.93 -13.61
N ILE A 42 -23.71 -0.76 -13.86
CA ILE A 42 -23.95 0.03 -15.08
C ILE A 42 -23.49 -0.72 -16.33
N LEU A 43 -22.32 -1.35 -16.28
CA LEU A 43 -21.75 -2.10 -17.40
C LEU A 43 -22.54 -3.37 -17.69
N ASP A 44 -22.94 -4.10 -16.65
CA ASP A 44 -23.76 -5.32 -16.78
C ASP A 44 -25.13 -4.98 -17.39
N ALA A 45 -25.79 -3.95 -16.89
CA ALA A 45 -27.05 -3.46 -17.43
C ALA A 45 -26.93 -3.02 -18.89
N PHE A 46 -25.86 -2.29 -19.22
CA PHE A 46 -25.58 -1.85 -20.58
C PHE A 46 -25.34 -3.04 -21.52
N LYS A 47 -24.53 -4.02 -21.09
CA LYS A 47 -24.27 -5.23 -21.84
C LYS A 47 -25.53 -6.06 -22.07
N GLU A 48 -26.34 -6.23 -21.03
CA GLU A 48 -27.62 -6.94 -21.14
C GLU A 48 -28.55 -6.30 -22.18
N LEU A 49 -28.64 -4.97 -22.18
CA LEU A 49 -29.43 -4.22 -23.15
C LEU A 49 -28.88 -4.36 -24.59
N CYS A 50 -27.55 -4.31 -24.76
CA CYS A 50 -26.89 -4.56 -26.05
C CYS A 50 -27.19 -5.96 -26.59
N ASP A 51 -27.09 -6.98 -25.74
CA ASP A 51 -27.24 -8.38 -26.14
C ASP A 51 -28.71 -8.74 -26.47
N LYS A 52 -29.68 -8.12 -25.81
CA LYS A 52 -31.10 -8.49 -25.95
C LYS A 52 -31.87 -7.59 -26.92
N ASP A 53 -31.71 -6.28 -26.80
CA ASP A 53 -32.67 -5.34 -27.41
C ASP A 53 -32.04 -4.35 -28.40
N CYS A 54 -30.80 -3.93 -28.16
CA CYS A 54 -30.16 -2.84 -28.92
C CYS A 54 -28.68 -3.09 -29.24
N PRO A 55 -28.33 -4.02 -30.14
CA PRO A 55 -26.92 -4.29 -30.48
C PRO A 55 -26.14 -3.08 -31.00
N GLU A 56 -26.85 -2.13 -31.62
CA GLU A 56 -26.25 -0.89 -32.17
C GLU A 56 -25.66 0.03 -31.09
N LEU A 57 -26.07 -0.13 -29.82
CA LEU A 57 -25.53 0.63 -28.69
C LEU A 57 -24.07 0.31 -28.40
N CYS A 58 -23.62 -0.92 -28.63
CA CYS A 58 -22.29 -1.40 -28.26
C CYS A 58 -21.15 -0.58 -28.90
N ASP A 59 -21.35 -0.13 -30.14
CA ASP A 59 -20.35 0.66 -30.89
C ASP A 59 -20.71 2.16 -30.96
N SER A 60 -21.66 2.61 -30.16
CA SER A 60 -22.14 3.99 -30.17
C SER A 60 -21.27 4.94 -29.33
N PRO A 61 -21.33 6.26 -29.54
CA PRO A 61 -20.74 7.25 -28.64
C PRO A 61 -21.25 7.16 -27.18
N LEU A 62 -22.46 6.63 -26.97
CA LEU A 62 -22.98 6.35 -25.61
C LEU A 62 -22.20 5.24 -24.93
N ALA A 63 -21.77 4.19 -25.66
CA ALA A 63 -20.91 3.15 -25.12
C ALA A 63 -19.61 3.74 -24.54
N SER A 64 -19.06 4.76 -25.21
CA SER A 64 -17.84 5.43 -24.72
C SER A 64 -18.09 6.20 -23.39
N ILE A 65 -19.27 6.76 -23.19
CA ILE A 65 -19.65 7.40 -21.92
C ILE A 65 -19.86 6.35 -20.84
N ILE A 66 -20.63 5.30 -21.13
CA ILE A 66 -20.90 4.22 -20.18
C ILE A 66 -19.60 3.55 -19.75
N ASN A 67 -18.69 3.29 -20.67
CA ASN A 67 -17.37 2.72 -20.36
C ASN A 67 -16.50 3.62 -19.48
N CYS A 68 -16.69 4.93 -19.52
CA CYS A 68 -16.02 5.89 -18.64
C CYS A 68 -16.78 6.11 -17.31
N CYS A 69 -18.02 5.64 -17.19
CA CYS A 69 -18.84 5.85 -16.01
C CYS A 69 -18.34 5.01 -14.83
N GLN A 70 -18.16 5.66 -13.69
CA GLN A 70 -17.76 4.99 -12.44
C GLN A 70 -18.93 4.82 -11.47
N GLU A 71 -19.87 5.74 -11.54
CA GLU A 71 -21.01 5.80 -10.64
C GLU A 71 -22.16 6.56 -11.29
N ALA A 72 -23.38 6.11 -11.07
CA ALA A 72 -24.58 6.84 -11.44
C ALA A 72 -25.49 7.01 -10.22
N ALA A 73 -26.11 8.19 -10.12
CA ALA A 73 -27.15 8.48 -9.14
C ALA A 73 -28.40 8.98 -9.87
N MET A 74 -29.60 8.57 -9.49
CA MET A 74 -30.80 8.89 -10.23
C MET A 74 -32.03 9.05 -9.34
N ASP A 75 -32.93 9.96 -9.81
CA ASP A 75 -34.29 10.09 -9.31
C ASP A 75 -35.29 9.86 -10.46
N THR A 76 -36.53 10.23 -10.27
CA THR A 76 -37.58 10.08 -11.28
C THR A 76 -37.43 10.97 -12.52
N SER A 77 -36.57 11.99 -12.47
CA SER A 77 -36.44 13.01 -13.51
C SER A 77 -35.03 13.09 -14.10
N TRP A 78 -34.01 12.79 -13.30
CA TRP A 78 -32.62 13.01 -13.69
C TRP A 78 -31.73 11.79 -13.38
N ILE A 79 -30.76 11.54 -14.27
CA ILE A 79 -29.63 10.68 -14.01
C ILE A 79 -28.36 11.55 -13.96
N TYR A 80 -27.58 11.36 -12.92
CA TYR A 80 -26.29 12.01 -12.67
C TYR A 80 -25.18 10.99 -12.83
N LEU A 81 -24.18 11.29 -13.66
CA LEU A 81 -23.09 10.39 -14.01
C LEU A 81 -21.75 10.98 -13.56
N ALA A 82 -20.97 10.18 -12.85
CA ALA A 82 -19.58 10.47 -12.57
C ALA A 82 -18.70 9.74 -13.59
N LEU A 83 -18.15 10.48 -14.53
CA LEU A 83 -17.33 9.98 -15.62
C LEU A 83 -15.86 10.14 -15.31
N ARG A 84 -15.04 9.13 -15.64
CA ARG A 84 -13.58 9.14 -15.53
C ARG A 84 -12.95 8.86 -16.89
N PRO A 85 -12.88 9.87 -17.78
CA PRO A 85 -12.38 9.69 -19.15
C PRO A 85 -10.88 9.37 -19.22
N ARG A 86 -10.13 9.74 -18.19
CA ARG A 86 -8.70 9.48 -18.02
C ARG A 86 -8.40 9.23 -16.55
N ILE A 87 -7.29 8.55 -16.29
CA ILE A 87 -6.78 8.38 -14.94
C ILE A 87 -6.66 9.75 -14.25
N ALA A 88 -7.15 9.82 -13.02
CA ALA A 88 -7.17 11.03 -12.18
C ALA A 88 -7.88 12.26 -12.81
N SER A 89 -8.81 12.05 -13.74
CA SER A 89 -9.56 13.12 -14.38
C SER A 89 -11.05 12.80 -14.40
N TRP A 90 -11.83 13.63 -13.75
CA TRP A 90 -13.26 13.45 -13.56
C TRP A 90 -14.08 14.46 -14.33
N LEU A 91 -15.27 14.05 -14.75
CA LEU A 91 -16.27 14.85 -15.42
C LEU A 91 -17.64 14.44 -14.91
N PHE A 92 -18.45 15.41 -14.52
CA PHE A 92 -19.80 15.16 -13.99
C PHE A 92 -20.83 15.70 -14.96
N VAL A 93 -21.84 14.86 -15.23
CA VAL A 93 -22.90 15.16 -16.20
C VAL A 93 -24.24 14.78 -15.59
N ARG A 94 -25.28 15.58 -15.84
CA ARG A 94 -26.66 15.16 -15.60
C ARG A 94 -27.42 15.10 -16.91
N ILE A 95 -28.35 14.17 -17.02
CA ILE A 95 -29.21 13.97 -18.17
C ILE A 95 -30.65 13.88 -17.70
N HIS A 96 -31.54 14.67 -18.27
CA HIS A 96 -32.96 14.59 -17.96
C HIS A 96 -33.59 13.40 -18.66
N LEU A 97 -34.30 12.55 -17.93
CA LEU A 97 -34.79 11.26 -18.44
C LEU A 97 -35.82 11.37 -19.58
N GLU A 98 -36.71 12.38 -19.55
CA GLU A 98 -37.71 12.59 -20.59
C GLU A 98 -37.24 13.45 -21.77
N SER A 99 -36.61 14.62 -21.46
CA SER A 99 -36.17 15.53 -22.50
C SER A 99 -34.86 15.16 -23.17
N LEU A 100 -34.05 14.28 -22.49
CA LEU A 100 -32.70 13.88 -22.90
C LEU A 100 -31.71 15.05 -22.99
N GLN A 101 -31.99 16.16 -22.33
CA GLN A 101 -31.06 17.27 -22.23
C GLN A 101 -29.93 16.91 -21.28
N SER A 102 -28.69 17.12 -21.73
CA SER A 102 -27.49 16.87 -20.97
C SER A 102 -26.78 18.15 -20.55
N GLU A 103 -26.30 18.22 -19.33
CA GLU A 103 -25.57 19.36 -18.78
C GLU A 103 -24.33 18.90 -18.01
N ILE A 104 -23.23 19.67 -18.18
CA ILE A 104 -22.05 19.50 -17.34
C ILE A 104 -22.30 20.19 -16.00
N ILE A 105 -22.07 19.49 -14.92
CA ILE A 105 -22.26 19.99 -13.56
C ILE A 105 -20.93 19.99 -12.80
N THR A 106 -20.91 20.65 -11.66
CA THR A 106 -19.77 20.63 -10.74
C THR A 106 -19.78 19.34 -9.87
N VAL A 107 -18.62 18.99 -9.33
CA VAL A 107 -18.53 17.88 -8.36
C VAL A 107 -19.40 18.15 -7.13
N ALA A 108 -19.47 19.40 -6.67
CA ALA A 108 -20.30 19.78 -5.53
C ALA A 108 -21.80 19.53 -5.81
N GLU A 109 -22.30 19.85 -7.01
CA GLU A 109 -23.69 19.56 -7.41
C GLU A 109 -23.97 18.06 -7.48
N PHE A 110 -23.03 17.26 -8.01
CA PHE A 110 -23.14 15.81 -8.04
C PHE A 110 -23.24 15.22 -6.62
N LEU A 111 -22.33 15.64 -5.73
CA LEU A 111 -22.32 15.16 -4.35
C LEU A 111 -23.56 15.64 -3.56
N GLN A 112 -24.02 16.86 -3.79
CA GLN A 112 -25.25 17.40 -3.19
C GLN A 112 -26.49 16.57 -3.60
N PHE A 113 -26.56 16.17 -4.86
CA PHE A 113 -27.62 15.30 -5.34
C PHE A 113 -27.59 13.93 -4.64
N LYS A 114 -26.41 13.33 -4.52
CA LYS A 114 -26.23 12.06 -3.79
C LYS A 114 -26.62 12.17 -2.31
N GLU A 115 -26.22 13.25 -1.64
CA GLU A 115 -26.60 13.51 -0.24
C GLU A 115 -28.11 13.57 -0.08
N ARG A 116 -28.80 14.29 -0.98
CA ARG A 116 -30.26 14.40 -0.97
C ARG A 116 -30.93 13.03 -1.14
N LEU A 117 -30.44 12.20 -2.04
CA LEU A 117 -30.98 10.85 -2.26
C LEU A 117 -30.71 9.93 -1.08
N ALA A 118 -29.50 9.97 -0.52
CA ALA A 118 -29.08 9.04 0.53
C ALA A 118 -29.64 9.39 1.91
N ALA A 119 -29.74 10.69 2.25
CA ALA A 119 -30.13 11.15 3.59
C ALA A 119 -31.50 11.83 3.63
N GLY A 120 -32.15 12.05 2.48
CA GLY A 120 -33.40 12.82 2.41
C GLY A 120 -33.21 14.29 2.82
N THR A 121 -31.98 14.81 2.77
CA THR A 121 -31.67 16.19 3.13
C THR A 121 -32.25 17.18 2.14
N SER A 122 -32.68 18.35 2.64
CA SER A 122 -33.15 19.43 1.79
C SER A 122 -31.97 20.28 1.27
N ASP A 123 -32.21 21.09 0.21
CA ASP A 123 -31.23 22.04 -0.31
C ASP A 123 -30.86 23.13 0.72
N GLU A 124 -31.63 23.26 1.80
CA GLU A 124 -31.43 24.23 2.90
C GLU A 124 -30.57 23.68 4.03
N ASP A 125 -30.27 22.39 4.05
CA ASP A 125 -29.44 21.75 5.08
C ASP A 125 -27.97 22.15 4.91
N TRP A 126 -27.38 22.64 6.00
CA TRP A 126 -25.99 23.04 5.99
C TRP A 126 -25.07 21.81 6.01
N VAL A 127 -24.13 21.77 5.06
CA VAL A 127 -23.08 20.75 4.96
C VAL A 127 -21.72 21.43 4.89
N LEU A 128 -20.77 21.00 5.71
CA LEU A 128 -19.38 21.46 5.64
C LEU A 128 -18.73 20.95 4.35
N GLU A 129 -18.33 21.84 3.46
CA GLU A 129 -17.52 21.46 2.30
C GLU A 129 -16.03 21.53 2.64
N PHE A 130 -15.32 20.45 2.37
CA PHE A 130 -13.90 20.31 2.60
C PHE A 130 -13.17 20.30 1.26
N ASP A 131 -12.45 21.39 0.95
CA ASP A 131 -11.74 21.58 -0.31
C ASP A 131 -10.26 21.87 -0.07
N LEU A 132 -9.38 21.00 -0.59
CA LEU A 132 -7.92 21.16 -0.50
C LEU A 132 -7.28 21.77 -1.75
N ALA A 133 -8.04 22.00 -2.82
CA ALA A 133 -7.49 22.59 -4.06
C ALA A 133 -6.76 23.93 -3.85
N PRO A 134 -7.22 24.85 -2.95
CA PRO A 134 -6.52 26.11 -2.70
C PRO A 134 -5.09 25.95 -2.20
N PHE A 135 -4.77 24.82 -1.54
CA PHE A 135 -3.46 24.54 -0.95
C PHE A 135 -2.52 23.80 -1.89
N SER A 136 -3.03 23.27 -3.00
CA SER A 136 -2.23 22.51 -4.00
C SER A 136 -1.57 23.40 -5.06
N ARG A 137 -1.61 24.72 -4.93
CA ARG A 137 -1.22 25.70 -5.96
C ARG A 137 0.25 25.62 -6.40
N GLU A 138 1.15 25.15 -5.55
CA GLU A 138 2.58 25.11 -5.88
C GLU A 138 2.93 24.04 -6.93
N PHE A 139 2.10 23.00 -7.06
CA PHE A 139 2.35 21.85 -7.94
C PHE A 139 1.42 21.77 -9.15
N TYR A 140 0.66 22.81 -9.42
CA TYR A 140 -0.42 22.88 -10.42
C TYR A 140 -0.04 22.49 -11.87
N LYS A 141 1.23 22.35 -12.19
CA LYS A 141 1.72 22.06 -13.56
C LYS A 141 2.13 20.62 -13.80
N LEU A 142 2.00 19.72 -12.81
CA LEU A 142 2.48 18.35 -12.91
C LEU A 142 1.38 17.31 -13.23
N HIS A 143 0.25 17.72 -13.79
CA HIS A 143 -0.85 16.81 -14.15
C HIS A 143 -0.52 15.91 -15.36
N GLU A 144 0.64 15.29 -15.36
CA GLU A 144 1.01 14.23 -16.29
C GLU A 144 0.89 12.88 -15.60
N ALA A 145 0.22 11.91 -16.24
CA ALA A 145 0.08 10.56 -15.69
C ALA A 145 1.44 9.92 -15.33
N ASN A 146 2.51 10.32 -16.02
CA ASN A 146 3.86 9.84 -15.78
C ASN A 146 4.49 10.33 -14.46
N SER A 147 3.91 11.32 -13.80
CA SER A 147 4.39 11.83 -12.51
C SER A 147 3.86 11.04 -11.31
N ILE A 148 2.73 10.36 -11.47
CA ILE A 148 2.07 9.61 -10.40
C ILE A 148 2.99 8.49 -9.88
N GLY A 149 3.18 8.46 -8.56
CA GLY A 149 4.03 7.46 -7.91
C GLY A 149 5.55 7.66 -8.04
N ARG A 150 5.97 8.75 -8.71
CA ARG A 150 7.38 9.14 -8.89
C ARG A 150 7.67 10.50 -8.25
N GLY A 151 7.02 10.74 -7.13
CA GLY A 151 6.95 12.07 -6.51
C GLY A 151 8.31 12.69 -6.23
N VAL A 152 9.25 11.91 -5.67
CA VAL A 152 10.59 12.43 -5.32
C VAL A 152 11.36 12.96 -6.53
N GLU A 153 11.26 12.32 -7.68
CA GLU A 153 11.99 12.74 -8.89
C GLU A 153 11.50 14.12 -9.37
N PHE A 154 10.17 14.32 -9.32
CA PHE A 154 9.58 15.60 -9.69
C PHE A 154 9.81 16.68 -8.64
N LEU A 155 9.68 16.33 -7.35
CA LEU A 155 9.97 17.22 -6.24
C LEU A 155 11.42 17.74 -6.32
N ASN A 156 12.38 16.81 -6.41
CA ASN A 156 13.80 17.13 -6.42
C ASN A 156 14.17 18.01 -7.62
N ARG A 157 13.68 17.69 -8.82
CA ARG A 157 13.92 18.49 -10.02
C ARG A 157 13.42 19.93 -9.86
N ARG A 158 12.19 20.09 -9.37
CA ARG A 158 11.56 21.40 -9.25
C ARG A 158 12.18 22.25 -8.14
N LEU A 159 12.34 21.66 -6.96
CA LEU A 159 12.87 22.40 -5.82
C LEU A 159 14.37 22.71 -5.98
N SER A 160 15.15 21.84 -6.64
CA SER A 160 16.53 22.16 -7.00
C SER A 160 16.60 23.37 -7.91
N SER A 161 15.80 23.41 -8.98
CA SER A 161 15.77 24.58 -9.86
C SER A 161 15.42 25.85 -9.08
N LYS A 162 14.38 25.82 -8.26
CA LYS A 162 13.96 26.97 -7.44
C LYS A 162 15.02 27.37 -6.39
N LEU A 163 15.71 26.41 -5.79
CA LEU A 163 16.73 26.66 -4.77
C LEU A 163 17.93 27.39 -5.35
N PHE A 164 18.34 27.03 -6.56
CA PHE A 164 19.55 27.55 -7.22
C PHE A 164 19.28 28.65 -8.26
N GLU A 165 18.01 29.08 -8.46
CA GLU A 165 17.66 30.22 -9.32
C GLU A 165 18.27 31.54 -8.81
N GLU A 166 18.31 31.73 -7.49
CA GLU A 166 18.93 32.92 -6.89
C GLU A 166 20.40 32.67 -6.53
N LEU A 167 21.29 33.39 -7.14
CA LEU A 167 22.76 33.22 -7.01
C LEU A 167 23.17 33.22 -5.53
N GLY A 168 23.80 32.14 -5.08
CA GLY A 168 24.35 31.98 -3.75
C GLY A 168 23.35 31.74 -2.61
N LYS A 169 22.06 31.75 -2.87
CA LYS A 169 21.03 31.48 -1.82
C LYS A 169 20.91 29.98 -1.55
N GLY A 170 20.96 29.18 -2.60
CA GLY A 170 20.98 27.73 -2.50
C GLY A 170 22.20 27.21 -1.75
N ASP A 171 23.35 27.71 -2.09
CA ASP A 171 24.61 27.35 -1.46
C ASP A 171 24.61 27.64 0.05
N LYS A 172 24.09 28.81 0.46
CA LYS A 172 23.95 29.18 1.88
C LYS A 172 23.01 28.25 2.65
N ARG A 173 21.90 27.87 2.04
CA ARG A 173 20.94 26.93 2.67
C ARG A 173 21.54 25.54 2.79
N LEU A 174 22.28 25.10 1.77
CA LEU A 174 22.99 23.82 1.81
C LEU A 174 24.06 23.81 2.89
N LEU A 175 24.85 24.89 3.01
CA LEU A 175 25.82 25.07 4.09
C LEU A 175 25.14 25.00 5.47
N ALA A 176 24.09 25.79 5.68
CA ALA A 176 23.34 25.77 6.94
C ALA A 176 22.81 24.38 7.27
N PHE A 177 22.33 23.66 6.25
CA PHE A 177 21.89 22.28 6.43
C PHE A 177 23.02 21.36 6.90
N LEU A 178 24.23 21.47 6.32
CA LEU A 178 25.37 20.63 6.70
C LEU A 178 25.88 20.94 8.11
N GLN A 179 25.78 22.20 8.57
CA GLN A 179 26.22 22.64 9.88
C GLN A 179 25.34 22.15 11.04
N VAL A 180 24.06 21.81 10.78
CA VAL A 180 23.12 21.36 11.85
C VAL A 180 23.20 19.88 12.15
N HIS A 181 23.98 19.10 11.39
CA HIS A 181 24.06 17.66 11.57
C HIS A 181 24.80 17.29 12.86
N ARG A 182 24.09 16.58 13.72
CA ARG A 182 24.61 16.08 14.99
C ARG A 182 24.01 14.72 15.30
N TYR A 183 24.79 13.90 15.98
CA TYR A 183 24.29 12.72 16.66
C TYR A 183 24.63 12.83 18.15
N ARG A 184 23.64 13.10 19.00
CA ARG A 184 23.83 13.45 20.41
C ARG A 184 24.80 14.62 20.55
N ASP A 185 25.93 14.41 21.23
CA ASP A 185 26.98 15.44 21.42
C ASP A 185 28.03 15.47 20.30
N LEU A 186 27.98 14.51 19.37
CA LEU A 186 28.93 14.41 18.26
C LEU A 186 28.48 15.33 17.12
N GLN A 187 29.34 16.32 16.79
CA GLN A 187 29.20 17.13 15.57
C GLN A 187 29.51 16.28 14.36
N LEU A 188 28.72 16.40 13.30
CA LEU A 188 28.91 15.69 12.04
C LEU A 188 29.05 16.67 10.89
N MET A 189 29.61 16.20 9.79
CA MET A 189 29.85 16.92 8.54
C MET A 189 30.79 18.11 8.65
N LEU A 190 30.36 19.20 9.27
CA LEU A 190 31.14 20.45 9.32
C LEU A 190 31.28 20.92 10.76
N ASN A 191 32.45 21.53 11.06
CA ASN A 191 32.68 22.25 12.32
C ASN A 191 32.66 23.77 12.11
N GLU A 192 32.94 24.50 13.19
CA GLU A 192 32.89 25.96 13.25
C GLU A 192 33.98 26.70 12.43
N ASN A 193 34.99 25.99 11.90
CA ASN A 193 36.01 26.58 11.05
C ASN A 193 35.48 26.97 9.65
N ILE A 194 34.31 26.48 9.26
CA ILE A 194 33.65 26.81 7.99
C ILE A 194 32.48 27.74 8.29
N GLU A 195 32.68 29.04 8.08
CA GLU A 195 31.67 30.04 8.38
C GLU A 195 30.78 30.39 7.18
N ASP A 196 31.33 30.35 5.99
CA ASP A 196 30.62 30.70 4.78
C ASP A 196 30.89 29.76 3.59
N VAL A 197 30.23 29.99 2.47
CA VAL A 197 30.34 29.16 1.26
C VAL A 197 31.74 29.28 0.62
N HIS A 198 32.41 30.40 0.79
CA HIS A 198 33.78 30.60 0.27
C HIS A 198 34.77 29.73 1.05
N ASP A 199 34.61 29.73 2.38
CA ASP A 199 35.42 28.87 3.26
C ASP A 199 35.16 27.40 2.92
N LEU A 200 33.90 27.00 2.76
CA LEU A 200 33.56 25.64 2.37
C LEU A 200 34.24 25.20 1.07
N ARG A 201 34.18 26.03 0.02
CA ARG A 201 34.83 25.72 -1.25
C ARG A 201 36.35 25.63 -1.12
N SER A 202 36.98 26.53 -0.34
CA SER A 202 38.40 26.52 -0.07
C SER A 202 38.82 25.25 0.68
N SER A 203 38.11 24.92 1.75
CA SER A 203 38.37 23.76 2.59
C SER A 203 38.18 22.45 1.82
N LEU A 204 37.13 22.33 0.98
CA LEU A 204 36.92 21.16 0.11
C LEU A 204 38.13 20.94 -0.84
N ARG A 205 38.66 22.00 -1.46
CA ARG A 205 39.81 21.89 -2.35
C ARG A 205 41.09 21.53 -1.60
N GLN A 206 41.31 22.07 -0.39
CA GLN A 206 42.45 21.71 0.46
C GLN A 206 42.37 20.25 0.91
N ALA A 207 41.19 19.80 1.36
CA ALA A 207 40.95 18.42 1.74
C ALA A 207 41.18 17.47 0.56
N ASP A 208 40.63 17.78 -0.63
CA ASP A 208 40.85 16.95 -1.83
C ASP A 208 42.34 16.84 -2.19
N SER A 209 43.09 17.95 -2.15
CA SER A 209 44.54 17.94 -2.41
C SER A 209 45.30 17.07 -1.41
N PHE A 210 44.91 17.10 -0.13
CA PHE A 210 45.48 16.25 0.91
C PHE A 210 45.15 14.78 0.65
N LEU A 211 43.85 14.46 0.49
CA LEU A 211 43.39 13.10 0.29
C LEU A 211 43.89 12.46 -1.03
N GLN A 212 44.23 13.28 -2.04
CA GLN A 212 44.84 12.79 -3.28
C GLN A 212 46.21 12.16 -3.05
N SER A 213 46.91 12.58 -2.02
CA SER A 213 48.24 12.04 -1.66
C SER A 213 48.16 10.80 -0.77
N GLU A 214 46.96 10.48 -0.22
CA GLU A 214 46.76 9.37 0.68
C GLU A 214 46.31 8.09 -0.05
N PRO A 215 46.59 6.88 0.50
CA PRO A 215 46.05 5.62 0.00
C PRO A 215 44.51 5.65 0.01
N GLN A 216 43.90 5.12 -1.06
CA GLN A 216 42.42 5.17 -1.24
C GLN A 216 41.65 4.36 -0.21
N ASP A 217 42.24 3.30 0.33
CA ASP A 217 41.70 2.39 1.33
C ASP A 217 41.98 2.82 2.78
N LYS A 218 42.67 3.95 2.99
CA LYS A 218 42.98 4.49 4.31
C LYS A 218 41.67 4.91 5.00
N SER A 219 41.53 4.56 6.28
CA SER A 219 40.30 4.79 7.04
C SER A 219 40.07 6.26 7.38
N TRP A 220 38.80 6.61 7.71
CA TRP A 220 38.48 7.94 8.23
C TRP A 220 39.30 8.30 9.48
N GLU A 221 39.46 7.36 10.41
CA GLU A 221 40.18 7.58 11.66
C GLU A 221 41.66 7.96 11.42
N ASP A 222 42.27 7.44 10.37
CA ASP A 222 43.66 7.69 10.03
C ASP A 222 43.91 9.09 9.40
N VAL A 223 42.87 9.72 8.84
CA VAL A 223 42.93 11.05 8.20
C VAL A 223 42.11 12.11 8.96
N TYR A 224 41.49 11.74 10.05
CA TYR A 224 40.53 12.58 10.80
C TYR A 224 41.15 13.90 11.27
N LEU A 225 42.38 13.87 11.89
CA LEU A 225 42.96 15.07 12.47
C LEU A 225 43.24 16.12 11.41
N ASP A 226 43.71 15.71 10.24
CA ASP A 226 43.98 16.62 9.12
C ASP A 226 42.65 17.18 8.57
N LEU A 227 41.66 16.32 8.32
CA LEU A 227 40.37 16.77 7.82
C LEU A 227 39.65 17.69 8.78
N ARG A 228 39.74 17.42 10.07
CA ARG A 228 39.19 18.31 11.11
C ARG A 228 39.85 19.70 11.10
N SER A 229 41.11 19.77 10.83
CA SER A 229 41.82 21.06 10.70
C SER A 229 41.32 21.88 9.51
N TYR A 230 40.83 21.22 8.46
CA TYR A 230 40.15 21.84 7.31
C TYR A 230 38.69 22.13 7.53
N GLY A 231 38.12 21.75 8.69
CA GLY A 231 36.70 22.02 9.01
C GLY A 231 35.73 20.86 8.83
N PHE A 232 36.24 19.63 8.56
CA PHE A 232 35.40 18.45 8.30
C PHE A 232 35.34 17.52 9.52
N GLU A 233 34.09 17.20 9.93
CA GLU A 233 33.80 16.24 10.98
C GLU A 233 33.33 14.89 10.37
N PRO A 234 33.16 13.78 11.14
CA PRO A 234 32.73 12.50 10.62
C PRO A 234 31.44 12.55 9.80
N GLY A 235 31.30 11.64 8.84
CA GLY A 235 30.06 11.53 8.02
C GLY A 235 30.28 11.57 6.51
N TRP A 236 31.50 11.80 6.05
CA TRP A 236 31.83 11.91 4.63
C TRP A 236 32.13 10.58 3.95
N GLY A 237 32.57 9.59 4.70
CA GLY A 237 32.92 8.27 4.19
C GLY A 237 33.77 7.48 5.17
N ASN A 238 33.81 6.15 5.00
CA ASN A 238 34.62 5.25 5.82
C ASN A 238 36.07 5.15 5.37
N ASP A 239 36.36 5.49 4.11
CA ASP A 239 37.68 5.45 3.52
C ASP A 239 37.94 6.70 2.62
N VAL A 240 39.22 6.92 2.27
CA VAL A 240 39.65 8.06 1.46
C VAL A 240 38.94 8.13 0.13
N ALA A 241 38.74 6.99 -0.55
CA ALA A 241 38.05 6.96 -1.84
C ALA A 241 36.65 7.53 -1.74
N ARG A 242 35.87 7.06 -0.72
CA ARG A 242 34.51 7.49 -0.50
C ARG A 242 34.38 8.92 -0.01
N ILE A 243 35.25 9.33 0.90
CA ILE A 243 35.33 10.71 1.39
C ILE A 243 35.54 11.68 0.20
N ARG A 244 36.54 11.45 -0.63
CA ARG A 244 36.82 12.28 -1.82
C ARG A 244 35.64 12.33 -2.77
N ASN A 245 35.01 11.17 -3.06
CA ASN A 245 33.85 11.10 -3.94
C ASN A 245 32.69 11.91 -3.39
N THR A 246 32.43 11.84 -2.08
CA THR A 246 31.36 12.61 -1.44
C THR A 246 31.64 14.13 -1.45
N MET A 247 32.91 14.52 -1.23
CA MET A 247 33.32 15.91 -1.31
C MET A 247 33.26 16.47 -2.74
N HIS A 248 33.60 15.65 -3.74
CA HIS A 248 33.47 16.02 -5.16
C HIS A 248 32.02 16.25 -5.55
N LEU A 249 31.07 15.38 -5.10
CA LEU A 249 29.64 15.61 -5.33
C LEU A 249 29.17 16.97 -4.78
N LEU A 250 29.66 17.35 -3.59
CA LEU A 250 29.32 18.65 -3.04
C LEU A 250 29.93 19.80 -3.85
N LEU A 251 31.18 19.67 -4.28
CA LEU A 251 31.83 20.65 -5.17
C LEU A 251 31.06 20.82 -6.48
N ASP A 252 30.68 19.72 -7.10
CA ASP A 252 29.87 19.73 -8.34
C ASP A 252 28.55 20.47 -8.13
N ILE A 253 27.86 20.24 -7.01
CA ILE A 253 26.62 20.94 -6.67
C ILE A 253 26.86 22.44 -6.49
N LEU A 254 27.93 22.82 -5.81
CA LEU A 254 28.29 24.24 -5.59
C LEU A 254 28.73 24.96 -6.88
N GLU A 255 29.27 24.24 -7.87
CA GLU A 255 29.70 24.79 -9.15
C GLU A 255 28.61 24.72 -10.23
N ALA A 256 27.93 23.61 -10.34
CA ALA A 256 26.89 23.35 -11.36
C ALA A 256 25.79 22.45 -10.77
N PRO A 257 24.85 23.02 -10.01
CA PRO A 257 23.82 22.24 -9.32
C PRO A 257 22.93 21.44 -10.28
N SER A 258 22.81 20.14 -10.03
CA SER A 258 21.89 19.25 -10.74
C SER A 258 21.05 18.45 -9.75
N PRO A 259 19.80 18.12 -10.11
CA PRO A 259 18.92 17.31 -9.25
C PRO A 259 19.53 15.93 -8.92
N ASN A 260 20.23 15.32 -9.87
CA ASN A 260 20.81 13.99 -9.69
C ASN A 260 22.01 14.04 -8.73
N ASN A 261 22.92 15.01 -8.91
CA ASN A 261 24.07 15.19 -8.00
C ASN A 261 23.60 15.50 -6.58
N LEU A 262 22.52 16.27 -6.44
CA LEU A 262 21.90 16.55 -5.13
C LEU A 262 21.30 15.27 -4.50
N GLU A 263 20.61 14.46 -5.25
CA GLU A 263 20.08 13.18 -4.77
C GLU A 263 21.20 12.23 -4.34
N ASP A 264 22.23 12.08 -5.17
CA ASP A 264 23.41 11.26 -4.87
C ASP A 264 24.15 11.75 -3.62
N PHE A 265 24.33 13.05 -3.48
CA PHE A 265 24.94 13.65 -2.30
C PHE A 265 24.10 13.42 -1.04
N LEU A 266 22.80 13.74 -1.07
CA LEU A 266 21.88 13.54 0.07
C LEU A 266 21.78 12.06 0.48
N SER A 267 21.90 11.14 -0.47
CA SER A 267 21.93 9.71 -0.15
C SER A 267 23.11 9.29 0.72
N ARG A 268 24.18 10.11 0.78
CA ARG A 268 25.41 9.86 1.53
C ARG A 268 25.50 10.61 2.84
N ILE A 269 24.63 11.59 3.10
CA ILE A 269 24.63 12.36 4.35
C ILE A 269 24.05 11.54 5.51
N PRO A 270 24.71 11.54 6.70
CA PRO A 270 24.16 10.88 7.88
C PRO A 270 23.02 11.71 8.50
N MET A 271 21.78 11.33 8.24
CA MET A 271 20.61 12.09 8.68
C MET A 271 19.64 11.29 9.54
N ILE A 272 19.66 9.97 9.44
CA ILE A 272 18.65 9.09 10.03
C ILE A 272 19.35 8.06 10.89
N PHE A 273 19.20 8.19 12.19
CA PHE A 273 19.77 7.33 13.23
C PHE A 273 18.69 6.57 13.99
N SER A 274 17.46 7.12 14.01
CA SER A 274 16.34 6.55 14.74
C SER A 274 15.03 6.68 13.99
N LEU A 275 14.23 5.61 14.01
CA LEU A 275 12.92 5.53 13.39
C LEU A 275 11.85 5.20 14.44
N ALA A 276 10.67 5.80 14.29
CA ALA A 276 9.44 5.38 14.96
C ALA A 276 8.44 4.84 13.93
N ILE A 277 7.93 3.63 14.17
CA ILE A 277 6.92 2.99 13.32
C ILE A 277 5.65 2.81 14.14
N LEU A 278 4.52 3.28 13.63
CA LEU A 278 3.25 3.32 14.36
C LEU A 278 2.24 2.34 13.80
N SER A 279 1.71 1.46 14.65
CA SER A 279 0.69 0.45 14.30
C SER A 279 -0.17 0.13 15.53
N PRO A 280 -1.15 1.00 15.90
CA PRO A 280 -1.86 0.89 17.17
C PRO A 280 -2.86 -0.25 17.27
N HIS A 281 -3.52 -0.67 16.17
CA HIS A 281 -4.58 -1.68 16.22
C HIS A 281 -4.05 -3.11 16.19
N GLY A 282 -4.90 -4.07 16.59
CA GLY A 282 -4.64 -5.50 16.53
C GLY A 282 -3.68 -6.02 17.60
N TYR A 283 -3.32 -7.29 17.45
CA TYR A 283 -2.28 -7.92 18.25
C TYR A 283 -0.94 -7.78 17.53
N PHE A 284 -0.14 -6.80 17.92
CA PHE A 284 1.17 -6.58 17.29
C PHE A 284 2.27 -7.28 18.10
N GLY A 285 2.80 -8.37 17.56
CA GLY A 285 3.85 -9.20 18.17
C GLY A 285 4.54 -10.11 17.16
N GLN A 286 5.51 -10.89 17.61
CA GLN A 286 6.30 -11.75 16.73
C GLN A 286 5.80 -13.20 16.69
N ALA A 287 5.16 -13.67 17.73
CA ALA A 287 4.65 -15.02 17.85
C ALA A 287 3.18 -15.03 18.30
N ASP A 288 2.44 -16.06 17.90
CA ASP A 288 1.06 -16.38 18.31
C ASP A 288 0.02 -15.27 18.06
N VAL A 289 0.34 -14.34 17.17
CA VAL A 289 -0.53 -13.19 16.82
C VAL A 289 -1.23 -13.36 15.47
N LEU A 290 -0.64 -14.09 14.52
CA LEU A 290 -1.23 -14.28 13.20
C LEU A 290 -2.54 -15.09 13.29
N GLY A 291 -3.58 -14.65 12.59
CA GLY A 291 -4.93 -15.23 12.67
C GLY A 291 -5.78 -14.69 13.82
N ARG A 292 -5.23 -13.88 14.73
CA ARG A 292 -6.01 -13.12 15.71
C ARG A 292 -6.81 -12.01 15.02
N PRO A 293 -7.91 -11.55 15.62
CA PRO A 293 -8.69 -10.45 15.07
C PRO A 293 -7.84 -9.22 14.75
N ASP A 294 -8.14 -8.57 13.62
CA ASP A 294 -7.41 -7.39 13.11
C ASP A 294 -5.88 -7.57 12.98
N THR A 295 -5.41 -8.81 12.92
CA THR A 295 -3.99 -9.13 12.85
C THR A 295 -3.70 -9.99 11.63
N GLY A 296 -2.91 -9.49 10.72
CA GLY A 296 -2.65 -10.16 9.45
C GLY A 296 -1.32 -9.78 8.81
N GLY A 297 -1.30 -9.76 7.49
CA GLY A 297 -0.10 -9.49 6.68
C GLY A 297 0.65 -8.20 7.02
N GLN A 298 -0.03 -7.21 7.62
CA GLN A 298 0.63 -5.96 8.04
C GLN A 298 1.69 -6.17 9.12
N VAL A 299 1.45 -7.08 10.09
CA VAL A 299 2.44 -7.34 11.16
C VAL A 299 3.69 -7.96 10.54
N VAL A 300 3.51 -8.92 9.63
CA VAL A 300 4.61 -9.52 8.87
C VAL A 300 5.34 -8.47 8.06
N TYR A 301 4.60 -7.65 7.32
CA TYR A 301 5.18 -6.55 6.53
C TYR A 301 6.05 -5.63 7.40
N ILE A 302 5.53 -5.16 8.53
CA ILE A 302 6.24 -4.21 9.39
C ILE A 302 7.49 -4.86 10.01
N LEU A 303 7.41 -6.11 10.45
CA LEU A 303 8.57 -6.82 11.02
C LEU A 303 9.68 -7.05 9.98
N ASP A 304 9.32 -7.44 8.76
CA ASP A 304 10.28 -7.62 7.67
C ASP A 304 10.86 -6.28 7.20
N GLN A 305 10.01 -5.22 7.14
CA GLN A 305 10.44 -3.85 6.89
C GLN A 305 11.51 -3.40 7.90
N ILE A 306 11.29 -3.65 9.18
CA ILE A 306 12.22 -3.26 10.25
C ILE A 306 13.57 -3.94 10.11
N ARG A 307 13.56 -5.25 9.85
CA ARG A 307 14.82 -6.02 9.64
C ARG A 307 15.62 -5.46 8.47
N ALA A 308 14.94 -5.16 7.38
CA ALA A 308 15.57 -4.57 6.20
C ALA A 308 16.07 -3.14 6.44
N LEU A 309 15.26 -2.30 7.09
CA LEU A 309 15.63 -0.91 7.38
C LEU A 309 16.79 -0.82 8.36
N GLU A 310 16.80 -1.61 9.44
CA GLU A 310 17.89 -1.58 10.41
C GLU A 310 19.22 -2.00 9.77
N LYS A 311 19.19 -3.04 8.94
CA LYS A 311 20.37 -3.48 8.18
C LYS A 311 20.87 -2.38 7.25
N GLU A 312 19.99 -1.79 6.45
CA GLU A 312 20.34 -0.73 5.51
C GLU A 312 20.86 0.52 6.24
N MET A 313 20.23 0.91 7.34
CA MET A 313 20.69 2.04 8.17
C MET A 313 22.11 1.80 8.70
N ARG A 314 22.37 0.61 9.24
CA ARG A 314 23.70 0.23 9.74
C ARG A 314 24.74 0.25 8.63
N ASP A 315 24.45 -0.40 7.50
CA ASP A 315 25.36 -0.46 6.36
C ASP A 315 25.70 0.95 5.85
N ARG A 316 24.73 1.85 5.78
CA ARG A 316 24.97 3.26 5.38
C ARG A 316 25.77 4.03 6.40
N LEU A 317 25.50 3.89 7.70
CA LEU A 317 26.26 4.57 8.76
C LEU A 317 27.72 4.10 8.75
N LEU A 318 27.99 2.82 8.61
CA LEU A 318 29.34 2.30 8.45
C LEU A 318 30.03 2.86 7.20
N GLN A 319 29.33 2.92 6.08
CA GLN A 319 29.84 3.52 4.85
C GLN A 319 30.13 5.03 4.97
N GLN A 320 29.48 5.71 5.91
CA GLN A 320 29.71 7.13 6.22
C GLN A 320 30.85 7.35 7.23
N GLY A 321 31.54 6.28 7.67
CA GLY A 321 32.58 6.33 8.68
C GLY A 321 32.05 6.50 10.10
N LEU A 322 30.81 6.07 10.35
CA LEU A 322 30.13 6.18 11.64
C LEU A 322 29.85 4.80 12.21
N ASN A 323 30.47 4.48 13.33
CA ASN A 323 30.16 3.26 14.09
C ASN A 323 29.06 3.55 15.11
N ILE A 324 27.84 3.77 14.58
CA ILE A 324 26.63 4.10 15.35
C ILE A 324 25.59 3.02 15.10
N GLU A 325 25.05 2.43 16.17
CA GLU A 325 23.94 1.51 16.08
C GLU A 325 22.61 2.28 15.91
N PRO A 326 21.91 2.10 14.79
CA PRO A 326 20.61 2.74 14.59
C PRO A 326 19.57 2.17 15.56
N GLN A 327 18.52 2.94 15.80
CA GLN A 327 17.41 2.55 16.69
C GLN A 327 16.09 2.56 15.94
N ILE A 328 15.32 1.48 16.05
CA ILE A 328 13.97 1.42 15.50
C ILE A 328 13.00 1.01 16.62
N VAL A 329 11.97 1.83 16.84
CA VAL A 329 10.93 1.56 17.84
C VAL A 329 9.58 1.46 17.12
N VAL A 330 8.92 0.31 17.29
CA VAL A 330 7.51 0.15 16.92
C VAL A 330 6.66 0.57 18.10
N LEU A 331 5.84 1.59 17.92
CA LEU A 331 4.85 2.00 18.90
C LEU A 331 3.50 1.37 18.59
N THR A 332 3.01 0.55 19.49
CA THR A 332 1.76 -0.18 19.36
C THR A 332 0.99 -0.22 20.68
N ARG A 333 -0.19 -0.81 20.64
CA ARG A 333 -1.05 -0.93 21.83
C ARG A 333 -0.56 -2.02 22.78
N LEU A 334 -0.56 -1.73 24.08
CA LEU A 334 -0.48 -2.71 25.14
C LEU A 334 -1.86 -3.32 25.41
N ILE A 335 -1.95 -4.65 25.42
CA ILE A 335 -3.17 -5.39 25.73
C ILE A 335 -2.91 -6.21 26.97
N PRO A 336 -3.34 -5.79 28.19
CA PRO A 336 -3.09 -6.53 29.43
C PRO A 336 -3.60 -7.98 29.41
N GLU A 337 -4.78 -8.20 28.84
CA GLU A 337 -5.37 -9.53 28.60
C GLU A 337 -5.00 -10.03 27.21
N ALA A 338 -3.74 -10.42 27.04
CA ALA A 338 -3.15 -10.71 25.75
C ALA A 338 -3.46 -12.11 25.16
N GLU A 339 -4.26 -12.93 25.83
CA GLU A 339 -4.75 -14.23 25.34
C GLU A 339 -3.65 -15.17 24.80
N GLY A 340 -2.53 -15.29 25.50
CA GLY A 340 -1.42 -16.16 25.14
C GLY A 340 -0.42 -15.56 24.13
N THR A 341 -0.49 -14.25 23.89
CA THR A 341 0.51 -13.51 23.09
C THR A 341 1.44 -12.71 24.00
N THR A 342 2.52 -12.13 23.43
CA THR A 342 3.42 -11.18 24.13
C THR A 342 2.88 -9.75 24.18
N CYS A 343 1.64 -9.50 23.74
CA CYS A 343 1.08 -8.16 23.63
C CYS A 343 0.80 -7.47 24.99
N ASN A 344 0.97 -8.18 26.10
CA ASN A 344 0.95 -7.64 27.48
C ASN A 344 2.34 -7.19 27.98
N GLU A 345 3.41 -7.43 27.23
CA GLU A 345 4.75 -6.97 27.57
C GLU A 345 4.97 -5.55 27.07
N ARG A 346 5.46 -4.66 27.95
CA ARG A 346 5.69 -3.25 27.56
C ARG A 346 6.75 -3.12 26.48
N LEU A 347 7.81 -3.91 26.55
CA LEU A 347 8.96 -3.82 25.64
C LEU A 347 9.37 -5.20 25.18
N GLU A 348 9.50 -5.40 23.86
CA GLU A 348 9.88 -6.67 23.23
C GLU A 348 10.97 -6.42 22.19
N PRO A 349 12.17 -7.04 22.30
CA PRO A 349 13.19 -6.98 21.25
C PRO A 349 12.72 -7.69 19.98
N ILE A 350 13.03 -7.15 18.82
CA ILE A 350 12.67 -7.78 17.53
C ILE A 350 13.76 -8.76 17.11
N VAL A 351 13.38 -10.00 16.92
CA VAL A 351 14.27 -11.09 16.49
C VAL A 351 14.81 -10.81 15.08
N GLY A 352 16.11 -11.05 14.90
CA GLY A 352 16.80 -10.75 13.63
C GLY A 352 17.26 -9.31 13.47
N THR A 353 17.17 -8.50 14.54
CA THR A 353 17.69 -7.14 14.60
C THR A 353 18.67 -6.97 15.75
N HIS A 354 19.43 -5.87 15.74
CA HIS A 354 20.38 -5.55 16.82
C HIS A 354 19.79 -4.57 17.85
N ASN A 355 19.05 -3.57 17.39
CA ASN A 355 18.55 -2.50 18.25
C ASN A 355 17.15 -2.01 17.84
N ALA A 356 16.34 -2.94 17.33
CA ALA A 356 14.92 -2.68 17.09
C ALA A 356 14.04 -3.37 18.16
N ARG A 357 12.96 -2.69 18.54
CA ARG A 357 12.07 -3.17 19.60
C ARG A 357 10.63 -2.69 19.43
N ILE A 358 9.71 -3.47 19.97
CA ILE A 358 8.29 -3.12 20.08
C ILE A 358 8.08 -2.46 21.45
N LEU A 359 7.56 -1.24 21.44
CA LEU A 359 7.15 -0.49 22.63
C LEU A 359 5.63 -0.44 22.66
N ARG A 360 5.02 -0.91 23.73
CA ARG A 360 3.56 -0.95 23.87
C ARG A 360 3.06 0.05 24.93
N VAL A 361 2.02 0.78 24.56
CA VAL A 361 1.35 1.78 25.39
C VAL A 361 -0.14 1.44 25.48
N PRO A 362 -0.77 1.43 26.66
CA PRO A 362 -2.16 1.03 26.80
C PRO A 362 -3.11 2.08 26.22
N PHE A 363 -4.24 1.62 25.69
CA PHE A 363 -5.39 2.49 25.49
C PHE A 363 -6.07 2.77 26.83
N ARG A 364 -6.58 4.00 26.98
CA ARG A 364 -7.29 4.43 28.18
C ARG A 364 -8.62 5.07 27.83
N ASN A 365 -9.62 4.76 28.64
CA ASN A 365 -10.91 5.43 28.57
C ASN A 365 -10.79 6.94 28.98
N PRO A 366 -11.84 7.76 28.81
CA PRO A 366 -11.82 9.17 29.21
C PRO A 366 -11.45 9.37 30.67
N ASP A 367 -11.85 8.46 31.58
CA ASP A 367 -11.55 8.51 33.02
C ASP A 367 -10.08 8.16 33.34
N GLY A 368 -9.34 7.65 32.38
CA GLY A 368 -7.93 7.30 32.49
C GLY A 368 -7.64 5.85 32.84
N GLU A 369 -8.66 5.02 32.95
CA GLU A 369 -8.51 3.59 33.20
C GLU A 369 -8.01 2.85 31.93
N VAL A 370 -7.15 1.86 32.12
CA VAL A 370 -6.61 1.04 31.05
C VAL A 370 -7.71 0.10 30.53
N ILE A 371 -7.82 0.01 29.21
CA ILE A 371 -8.67 -0.98 28.56
C ILE A 371 -7.89 -2.28 28.46
N PRO A 372 -8.26 -3.32 29.24
CA PRO A 372 -7.44 -4.50 29.41
C PRO A 372 -7.54 -5.51 28.25
N HIS A 373 -8.69 -5.56 27.55
CA HIS A 373 -8.98 -6.52 26.49
C HIS A 373 -8.75 -5.92 25.09
N TRP A 374 -8.70 -6.79 24.09
CA TRP A 374 -8.68 -6.38 22.69
C TRP A 374 -9.99 -5.65 22.33
N ILE A 375 -9.90 -4.64 21.48
CA ILE A 375 -11.04 -3.96 20.85
C ILE A 375 -10.80 -3.90 19.34
N SER A 376 -11.88 -3.93 18.58
CA SER A 376 -11.86 -3.88 17.12
C SER A 376 -11.20 -2.59 16.59
N ARG A 377 -10.49 -2.67 15.48
CA ARG A 377 -9.92 -1.51 14.78
C ARG A 377 -10.98 -0.47 14.38
N PHE A 378 -12.24 -0.86 14.31
CA PHE A 378 -13.33 0.06 14.04
C PHE A 378 -13.75 0.90 15.26
N GLU A 379 -13.36 0.49 16.46
CA GLU A 379 -13.77 1.09 17.73
C GLU A 379 -12.63 1.86 18.43
N ILE A 380 -11.41 1.87 17.87
CA ILE A 380 -10.22 2.46 18.52
C ILE A 380 -10.15 3.99 18.48
N TRP A 381 -10.97 4.64 17.65
CA TRP A 381 -10.89 6.07 17.33
C TRP A 381 -10.89 7.00 18.56
N PRO A 382 -11.68 6.76 19.60
CA PRO A 382 -11.72 7.58 20.82
C PRO A 382 -10.38 7.63 21.57
N TYR A 383 -9.58 6.58 21.45
CA TYR A 383 -8.38 6.39 22.28
C TYR A 383 -7.10 6.91 21.62
N LEU A 384 -7.10 7.18 20.32
CA LEU A 384 -5.90 7.47 19.54
C LEU A 384 -5.24 8.79 19.91
N GLU A 385 -6.00 9.83 20.25
CA GLU A 385 -5.42 11.12 20.64
C GLU A 385 -4.61 11.01 21.94
N ARG A 386 -5.17 10.35 22.94
CA ARG A 386 -4.49 10.10 24.22
C ARG A 386 -3.31 9.17 24.06
N PHE A 387 -3.49 8.09 23.28
CA PHE A 387 -2.43 7.18 22.92
C PHE A 387 -1.26 7.92 22.24
N ALA A 388 -1.52 8.85 21.33
CA ALA A 388 -0.48 9.65 20.71
C ALA A 388 0.32 10.50 21.70
N ILE A 389 -0.33 11.06 22.72
CA ILE A 389 0.33 11.87 23.75
C ILE A 389 1.18 11.00 24.70
N GLU A 390 0.61 9.91 25.19
CA GLU A 390 1.31 8.99 26.11
C GLU A 390 2.44 8.26 25.36
N GLY A 391 2.15 7.79 24.13
CA GLY A 391 3.13 7.12 23.27
C GLY A 391 4.31 8.01 22.88
N GLU A 392 4.07 9.30 22.64
CA GLU A 392 5.15 10.27 22.39
C GLU A 392 6.13 10.34 23.57
N ARG A 393 5.63 10.44 24.80
CA ARG A 393 6.48 10.51 25.99
C ARG A 393 7.32 9.24 26.17
N GLU A 394 6.69 8.09 26.02
CA GLU A 394 7.36 6.79 26.13
C GLU A 394 8.40 6.60 25.02
N LEU A 395 8.08 7.01 23.79
CA LEU A 395 8.97 6.94 22.64
C LEU A 395 10.20 7.82 22.81
N LEU A 396 10.02 9.07 23.26
CA LEU A 396 11.12 10.01 23.50
C LEU A 396 12.05 9.52 24.62
N ALA A 397 11.50 8.90 25.66
CA ALA A 397 12.26 8.29 26.72
C ALA A 397 13.07 7.09 26.22
N GLU A 398 12.44 6.22 25.43
CA GLU A 398 13.04 5.00 24.91
C GLU A 398 14.17 5.28 23.90
N LEU A 399 14.01 6.28 23.04
CA LEU A 399 15.02 6.70 22.08
C LEU A 399 16.09 7.64 22.69
N SER A 400 15.86 8.14 23.91
CA SER A 400 16.64 9.22 24.53
C SER A 400 16.74 10.48 23.64
N GLY A 401 15.68 10.76 22.89
CA GLY A 401 15.60 11.88 21.97
C GLY A 401 14.43 11.75 20.99
N ARG A 402 14.39 12.65 19.99
CA ARG A 402 13.36 12.57 18.94
C ARG A 402 13.77 11.57 17.88
N PRO A 403 12.85 10.80 17.30
CA PRO A 403 13.13 10.06 16.08
C PRO A 403 13.39 11.01 14.91
N ASP A 404 14.18 10.55 13.94
CA ASP A 404 14.48 11.33 12.74
C ASP A 404 13.37 11.18 11.68
N LEU A 405 12.61 10.09 11.76
CA LEU A 405 11.50 9.77 10.87
C LEU A 405 10.38 9.04 11.63
N ILE A 406 9.14 9.40 11.35
CA ILE A 406 7.95 8.66 11.79
C ILE A 406 7.28 8.01 10.58
N ILE A 407 7.03 6.71 10.66
CA ILE A 407 6.28 5.93 9.67
C ILE A 407 4.95 5.49 10.28
N GLY A 408 3.85 5.99 9.76
CA GLY A 408 2.52 5.54 10.12
C GLY A 408 2.08 4.37 9.24
N ASN A 409 1.33 3.45 9.81
CA ASN A 409 0.77 2.29 9.12
C ASN A 409 -0.74 2.22 9.35
N TYR A 410 -1.51 2.00 8.29
CA TYR A 410 -2.97 2.05 8.29
C TYR A 410 -3.56 3.41 8.70
N SER A 411 -4.88 3.53 8.66
CA SER A 411 -5.60 4.77 8.98
C SER A 411 -5.29 5.29 10.38
N ASP A 412 -5.29 4.42 11.36
CA ASP A 412 -5.05 4.73 12.78
C ASP A 412 -3.59 5.08 13.07
N GLY A 413 -2.65 4.28 12.59
CA GLY A 413 -1.22 4.57 12.74
C GLY A 413 -0.79 5.81 11.97
N ASN A 414 -1.36 6.06 10.79
CA ASN A 414 -1.13 7.27 10.00
C ASN A 414 -1.69 8.52 10.71
N LEU A 415 -2.86 8.42 11.34
CA LEU A 415 -3.42 9.53 12.13
C LEU A 415 -2.54 9.82 13.35
N VAL A 416 -2.13 8.80 14.11
CA VAL A 416 -1.24 8.98 15.28
C VAL A 416 0.10 9.58 14.83
N ALA A 417 0.66 9.13 13.69
CA ALA A 417 1.85 9.72 13.09
C ALA A 417 1.67 11.21 12.80
N SER A 418 0.52 11.61 12.27
CA SER A 418 0.20 13.01 11.98
C SER A 418 0.16 13.86 13.25
N LEU A 419 -0.48 13.33 14.32
CA LEU A 419 -0.56 14.03 15.60
C LEU A 419 0.83 14.20 16.25
N MET A 420 1.68 13.18 16.17
CA MET A 420 3.03 13.20 16.78
C MET A 420 4.01 14.03 15.95
N SER A 421 4.05 13.84 14.63
CA SER A 421 4.99 14.53 13.74
C SER A 421 4.81 16.05 13.77
N GLN A 422 3.57 16.53 13.85
CA GLN A 422 3.28 17.97 13.97
C GLN A 422 3.82 18.56 15.28
N ARG A 423 3.67 17.87 16.41
CA ARG A 423 4.17 18.34 17.71
C ARG A 423 5.70 18.30 17.79
N LEU A 424 6.31 17.28 17.21
CA LEU A 424 7.75 17.05 17.28
C LEU A 424 8.54 17.73 16.17
N GLY A 425 7.87 18.20 15.10
CA GLY A 425 8.51 18.81 13.94
C GLY A 425 9.30 17.80 13.09
N ILE A 426 8.90 16.52 13.06
CA ILE A 426 9.60 15.41 12.43
C ILE A 426 9.01 15.09 11.05
N THR A 427 9.84 14.57 10.15
CA THR A 427 9.38 14.08 8.84
C THR A 427 8.45 12.87 9.02
N GLN A 428 7.33 12.89 8.30
CA GLN A 428 6.30 11.84 8.36
C GLN A 428 6.18 11.11 7.03
N CYS A 429 6.21 9.78 7.11
CA CYS A 429 5.86 8.87 6.04
C CYS A 429 4.56 8.15 6.37
N ASN A 430 3.67 8.00 5.41
CA ASN A 430 2.45 7.20 5.53
C ASN A 430 2.48 5.99 4.62
N ILE A 431 1.99 4.85 5.14
CA ILE A 431 1.72 3.61 4.40
C ILE A 431 0.30 3.19 4.73
N ALA A 432 -0.57 3.12 3.73
CA ALA A 432 -1.98 2.79 3.98
C ALA A 432 -2.23 1.29 4.13
N HIS A 433 -1.44 0.44 3.49
CA HIS A 433 -1.65 -1.00 3.29
C HIS A 433 -2.93 -1.32 2.53
N ALA A 434 -4.05 -0.75 2.95
CA ALA A 434 -5.34 -0.78 2.25
C ALA A 434 -6.20 0.37 2.77
N LEU A 435 -6.88 1.06 1.88
CA LEU A 435 -7.86 2.10 2.21
C LEU A 435 -9.27 1.50 2.16
N GLU A 436 -10.03 1.66 3.25
CA GLU A 436 -11.33 1.00 3.39
C GLU A 436 -12.37 1.49 2.37
N LYS A 437 -12.30 2.76 1.96
CA LYS A 437 -13.26 3.33 1.01
C LYS A 437 -13.37 2.53 -0.29
N THR A 438 -12.27 1.97 -0.79
CA THR A 438 -12.30 1.13 -1.99
C THR A 438 -12.94 -0.23 -1.75
N LYS A 439 -12.84 -0.78 -0.55
CA LYS A 439 -13.45 -2.07 -0.24
C LYS A 439 -14.97 -2.00 -0.38
N TYR A 440 -15.63 -0.96 0.13
CA TYR A 440 -17.09 -0.84 -0.02
C TYR A 440 -17.49 -0.55 -1.47
N LEU A 441 -16.69 0.19 -2.24
CA LEU A 441 -16.95 0.44 -3.65
C LEU A 441 -16.94 -0.83 -4.51
N TYR A 442 -16.06 -1.79 -4.18
CA TYR A 442 -15.95 -3.06 -4.93
C TYR A 442 -16.79 -4.21 -4.35
N SER A 443 -17.30 -4.09 -3.14
CA SER A 443 -18.06 -5.15 -2.46
C SER A 443 -19.57 -4.86 -2.33
N ASP A 444 -20.11 -3.89 -3.05
CA ASP A 444 -21.50 -3.44 -2.98
C ASP A 444 -21.94 -3.02 -1.55
N LEU A 445 -20.99 -2.70 -0.68
CA LEU A 445 -21.27 -2.19 0.65
C LEU A 445 -21.66 -0.72 0.56
N PHE A 446 -22.87 -0.37 0.91
CA PHE A 446 -23.26 1.02 1.06
C PHE A 446 -22.86 1.50 2.46
N TRP A 447 -21.93 2.46 2.53
CA TRP A 447 -21.33 2.89 3.81
C TRP A 447 -22.35 3.38 4.86
N PRO A 448 -23.46 4.11 4.50
CA PRO A 448 -24.45 4.53 5.51
C PRO A 448 -25.11 3.39 6.26
N ASP A 449 -25.36 2.26 5.60
CA ASP A 449 -26.01 1.09 6.20
C ASP A 449 -25.10 0.40 7.22
N ASN A 450 -23.78 0.63 7.10
CA ASN A 450 -22.74 0.00 7.90
C ASN A 450 -22.05 0.97 8.88
N GLU A 451 -22.45 2.23 8.90
CA GLU A 451 -21.81 3.28 9.72
C GLU A 451 -21.82 2.95 11.22
N ALA A 452 -22.93 2.40 11.74
CA ALA A 452 -23.05 2.06 13.15
C ALA A 452 -22.07 0.95 13.59
N GLN A 453 -21.65 0.08 12.68
CA GLN A 453 -20.75 -1.03 12.98
C GLN A 453 -19.28 -0.71 12.65
N TYR A 454 -19.04 -0.02 11.55
CA TYR A 454 -17.69 0.17 11.01
C TYR A 454 -17.13 1.58 11.21
N HIS A 455 -17.94 2.54 11.61
CA HIS A 455 -17.55 3.94 11.84
C HIS A 455 -16.73 4.55 10.70
N PHE A 456 -17.19 4.36 9.46
CA PHE A 456 -16.53 4.85 8.26
C PHE A 456 -16.28 6.36 8.27
N SER A 457 -17.18 7.13 8.89
CA SER A 457 -17.03 8.58 9.04
C SER A 457 -15.76 8.96 9.82
N ASN A 458 -15.42 8.21 10.88
CA ASN A 458 -14.17 8.40 11.61
C ASN A 458 -12.98 7.98 10.78
N GLN A 459 -13.04 6.81 10.16
CA GLN A 459 -11.94 6.26 9.39
C GLN A 459 -11.61 7.12 8.16
N PHE A 460 -12.60 7.51 7.36
CA PHE A 460 -12.37 8.33 6.17
C PHE A 460 -11.87 9.73 6.54
N THR A 461 -12.33 10.28 7.66
CA THR A 461 -11.82 11.55 8.19
C THR A 461 -10.36 11.42 8.62
N ALA A 462 -10.01 10.33 9.31
CA ALA A 462 -8.63 10.04 9.71
C ALA A 462 -7.71 9.89 8.51
N ASP A 463 -8.13 9.12 7.50
CA ASP A 463 -7.39 8.93 6.25
C ASP A 463 -7.14 10.27 5.54
N LEU A 464 -8.19 11.09 5.39
CA LEU A 464 -8.10 12.38 4.71
C LEU A 464 -7.13 13.33 5.41
N ILE A 465 -7.16 13.37 6.75
CA ILE A 465 -6.22 14.17 7.54
C ILE A 465 -4.81 13.63 7.35
N ALA A 466 -4.60 12.34 7.53
CA ALA A 466 -3.28 11.72 7.52
C ALA A 466 -2.60 11.83 6.15
N MET A 467 -3.32 11.52 5.05
CA MET A 467 -2.75 11.58 3.71
C MET A 467 -2.39 13.00 3.27
N ASN A 468 -3.05 14.03 3.83
CA ASN A 468 -2.74 15.41 3.53
C ASN A 468 -1.71 16.03 4.49
N THR A 469 -1.49 15.44 5.67
CA THR A 469 -0.45 15.85 6.63
C THR A 469 0.93 15.29 6.26
N ALA A 470 0.98 14.08 5.71
CA ALA A 470 2.21 13.37 5.42
C ALA A 470 3.16 14.18 4.51
N ASP A 471 4.45 14.16 4.84
CA ASP A 471 5.50 14.73 3.99
C ASP A 471 5.68 13.88 2.73
N PHE A 472 5.58 12.56 2.86
CA PHE A 472 5.52 11.64 1.72
C PHE A 472 4.71 10.37 2.05
N ILE A 473 4.25 9.72 1.00
CA ILE A 473 3.43 8.51 1.06
C ILE A 473 4.13 7.41 0.26
N ILE A 474 4.24 6.25 0.86
CA ILE A 474 4.71 5.04 0.20
C ILE A 474 3.51 4.20 -0.19
N THR A 475 3.46 3.81 -1.45
CA THR A 475 2.49 2.87 -1.99
C THR A 475 3.23 1.68 -2.59
N SER A 476 2.58 0.54 -2.63
CA SER A 476 3.16 -0.68 -3.18
C SER A 476 3.03 -0.76 -4.70
N THR A 477 1.98 -0.13 -5.24
CA THR A 477 1.64 -0.19 -6.67
C THR A 477 1.10 1.15 -7.18
N TYR A 478 1.08 1.31 -8.50
CA TYR A 478 0.45 2.45 -9.16
C TYR A 478 -1.07 2.46 -8.93
N GLN A 479 -1.69 1.28 -8.94
CA GLN A 479 -3.13 1.12 -8.76
C GLN A 479 -3.61 1.55 -7.37
N GLU A 480 -2.75 1.45 -6.36
CA GLU A 480 -3.05 2.00 -5.04
C GLU A 480 -3.26 3.52 -5.11
N ILE A 481 -2.52 4.23 -5.97
CA ILE A 481 -2.61 5.68 -6.12
C ILE A 481 -3.77 6.08 -7.03
N ALA A 482 -3.73 5.67 -8.31
CA ALA A 482 -4.56 6.20 -9.37
C ALA A 482 -5.28 5.15 -10.24
N GLY A 483 -5.18 3.88 -9.90
CA GLY A 483 -5.90 2.80 -10.56
C GLY A 483 -5.52 2.56 -12.02
N THR A 484 -6.45 1.92 -12.74
CA THR A 484 -6.36 1.63 -14.18
C THR A 484 -7.21 2.60 -14.98
N LYS A 485 -7.37 2.34 -16.27
CA LYS A 485 -8.33 3.09 -17.11
C LYS A 485 -9.77 2.82 -16.70
N GLU A 486 -10.02 1.60 -16.22
CA GLU A 486 -11.35 1.07 -15.92
C GLU A 486 -11.79 1.33 -14.46
N SER A 487 -10.85 1.48 -13.55
CA SER A 487 -11.13 1.62 -12.12
C SER A 487 -10.29 2.70 -11.45
N ALA A 488 -10.87 3.45 -10.53
CA ALA A 488 -10.16 4.44 -9.73
C ALA A 488 -9.21 3.76 -8.73
N GLY A 489 -8.08 4.41 -8.43
CA GLY A 489 -7.16 3.96 -7.40
C GLY A 489 -7.69 4.18 -6.00
N GLN A 490 -7.04 3.55 -5.02
CA GLN A 490 -7.48 3.67 -3.64
C GLN A 490 -7.40 5.12 -3.16
N TYR A 491 -6.25 5.77 -3.32
CA TYR A 491 -6.11 7.19 -2.98
C TYR A 491 -6.99 8.09 -3.87
N GLU A 492 -7.04 7.83 -5.18
CA GLU A 492 -7.88 8.60 -6.11
C GLU A 492 -9.34 8.62 -5.67
N SER A 493 -9.84 7.55 -5.06
CA SER A 493 -11.21 7.47 -4.55
C SER A 493 -11.52 8.51 -3.47
N TYR A 494 -10.50 9.02 -2.76
CA TYR A 494 -10.62 10.09 -1.77
C TYR A 494 -10.62 11.49 -2.38
N SER A 495 -10.47 11.63 -3.69
CA SER A 495 -10.54 12.94 -4.36
C SER A 495 -11.90 13.61 -4.16
N LEU A 496 -12.96 12.80 -4.11
CA LEU A 496 -14.33 13.29 -3.94
C LEU A 496 -15.20 12.24 -3.22
N PHE A 497 -15.93 12.66 -2.24
CA PHE A 497 -16.98 11.87 -1.59
C PHE A 497 -17.84 12.74 -0.69
N SER A 498 -18.95 12.23 -0.25
CA SER A 498 -19.77 12.88 0.75
C SER A 498 -20.12 11.92 1.87
N MET A 499 -20.30 12.50 3.06
CA MET A 499 -20.92 11.87 4.20
C MET A 499 -22.16 12.66 4.56
N PRO A 500 -23.34 12.22 4.10
CA PRO A 500 -24.58 12.97 4.27
C PRO A 500 -24.83 13.38 5.72
N GLY A 501 -25.20 14.66 5.91
CA GLY A 501 -25.39 15.25 7.24
C GLY A 501 -24.11 15.61 8.00
N LEU A 502 -22.92 15.35 7.42
CA LEU A 502 -21.63 15.57 8.07
C LEU A 502 -20.73 16.55 7.29
N TYR A 503 -20.26 16.13 6.12
CA TYR A 503 -19.39 16.95 5.28
C TYR A 503 -19.32 16.41 3.84
N ARG A 504 -18.87 17.28 2.94
CA ARG A 504 -18.63 17.01 1.53
C ARG A 504 -17.16 17.25 1.21
N VAL A 505 -16.53 16.32 0.53
CA VAL A 505 -15.13 16.42 0.11
C VAL A 505 -15.07 16.65 -1.39
N VAL A 506 -14.46 17.75 -1.76
CA VAL A 506 -14.08 18.06 -3.14
C VAL A 506 -12.58 18.31 -3.17
N HIS A 507 -11.86 17.68 -4.10
CA HIS A 507 -10.39 17.73 -4.15
C HIS A 507 -9.71 17.29 -2.84
N GLY A 508 -10.19 16.20 -2.22
CA GLY A 508 -9.70 15.71 -0.92
C GLY A 508 -8.25 15.22 -0.96
N ILE A 509 -7.78 14.75 -2.12
CA ILE A 509 -6.39 14.39 -2.40
C ILE A 509 -6.07 14.66 -3.87
N ASP A 510 -4.88 15.15 -4.14
CA ASP A 510 -4.32 15.23 -5.49
C ASP A 510 -3.31 14.10 -5.67
N VAL A 511 -3.64 13.11 -6.50
CA VAL A 511 -2.76 11.95 -6.80
C VAL A 511 -1.53 12.34 -7.63
N HIS A 512 -1.49 13.54 -8.19
CA HIS A 512 -0.31 14.12 -8.83
C HIS A 512 0.63 14.84 -7.85
N ASP A 513 0.25 14.95 -6.57
CA ASP A 513 1.12 15.54 -5.55
C ASP A 513 2.43 14.77 -5.49
N PRO A 514 3.60 15.44 -5.55
CA PRO A 514 4.90 14.80 -5.54
C PRO A 514 5.26 14.09 -4.22
N LYS A 515 4.34 13.96 -3.29
CA LYS A 515 4.49 13.15 -2.09
C LYS A 515 4.30 11.64 -2.32
N PHE A 516 3.66 11.21 -3.41
CA PHE A 516 3.43 9.80 -3.71
C PHE A 516 4.66 9.12 -4.32
N ASN A 517 5.08 8.00 -3.74
CA ASN A 517 6.19 7.20 -4.22
C ASN A 517 5.84 5.71 -4.20
N ILE A 518 6.11 5.01 -5.30
CA ILE A 518 5.94 3.57 -5.36
C ILE A 518 7.22 2.92 -4.85
N VAL A 519 7.08 2.16 -3.75
CA VAL A 519 8.16 1.37 -3.14
C VAL A 519 7.55 0.03 -2.72
N SER A 520 7.71 -0.96 -3.57
CA SER A 520 7.08 -2.27 -3.37
C SER A 520 7.86 -3.11 -2.36
N PRO A 521 7.20 -3.79 -1.41
CA PRO A 521 7.84 -4.70 -0.48
C PRO A 521 8.31 -5.98 -1.19
N GLY A 522 9.06 -6.80 -0.47
CA GLY A 522 9.48 -8.12 -0.88
C GLY A 522 8.88 -9.23 -0.01
N ALA A 523 9.19 -10.49 -0.32
CA ALA A 523 9.03 -11.60 0.59
C ALA A 523 10.28 -11.74 1.48
N ASP A 524 10.12 -12.40 2.63
CA ASP A 524 11.23 -12.69 3.54
C ASP A 524 12.26 -13.60 2.85
N PRO A 525 13.48 -13.11 2.56
CA PRO A 525 14.46 -13.88 1.81
C PRO A 525 15.03 -15.07 2.57
N GLU A 526 14.88 -15.13 3.89
CA GLU A 526 15.31 -16.29 4.68
C GLU A 526 14.29 -17.44 4.63
N VAL A 527 13.06 -17.12 4.28
CA VAL A 527 11.97 -18.10 4.19
C VAL A 527 11.63 -18.44 2.74
N TYR A 528 11.49 -17.44 1.89
CA TYR A 528 11.05 -17.58 0.49
C TYR A 528 12.23 -17.34 -0.46
N PHE A 529 12.80 -18.40 -0.94
CA PHE A 529 13.91 -18.45 -1.87
C PHE A 529 13.74 -19.57 -2.88
N SER A 530 14.44 -19.52 -3.99
CA SER A 530 14.29 -20.45 -5.10
C SER A 530 14.42 -21.91 -4.68
N TYR A 531 13.51 -22.76 -5.14
CA TYR A 531 13.56 -24.23 -4.97
C TYR A 531 14.87 -24.83 -5.49
N ALA A 532 15.55 -24.14 -6.40
CA ALA A 532 16.82 -24.58 -6.97
C ALA A 532 18.01 -24.37 -6.00
N ASP A 533 17.87 -23.51 -4.98
CA ASP A 533 18.91 -23.30 -3.95
C ASP A 533 18.91 -24.44 -2.93
N LYS A 534 19.50 -25.56 -3.33
CA LYS A 534 19.50 -26.79 -2.54
C LYS A 534 20.27 -26.67 -1.22
N ALA A 535 21.20 -25.68 -1.11
CA ALA A 535 22.02 -25.51 0.09
C ALA A 535 21.21 -24.94 1.27
N ARG A 536 20.16 -24.18 0.98
CA ARG A 536 19.30 -23.51 2.00
C ARG A 536 18.04 -24.31 2.35
N ARG A 537 17.78 -25.44 1.66
CA ARG A 537 16.57 -26.24 1.84
C ARG A 537 16.46 -26.84 3.26
N LEU A 538 15.27 -26.74 3.82
CA LEU A 538 14.95 -27.31 5.15
C LEU A 538 14.45 -28.74 5.01
N THR A 539 15.34 -29.63 4.53
CA THR A 539 14.99 -31.03 4.18
C THR A 539 14.44 -31.85 5.35
N HIS A 540 14.70 -31.43 6.58
CA HIS A 540 14.14 -32.09 7.77
C HIS A 540 12.63 -31.92 7.92
N LEU A 541 12.02 -30.89 7.23
CA LEU A 541 10.59 -30.63 7.22
C LEU A 541 9.85 -31.43 6.13
N LEU A 542 10.56 -32.02 5.17
CA LEU A 542 9.93 -32.77 4.06
C LEU A 542 9.02 -33.91 4.52
N PRO A 543 9.38 -34.74 5.52
CA PRO A 543 8.50 -35.80 5.99
C PRO A 543 7.17 -35.28 6.54
N GLU A 544 7.17 -34.15 7.25
CA GLU A 544 5.97 -33.51 7.75
C GLU A 544 5.10 -32.97 6.61
N ILE A 545 5.71 -32.37 5.60
CA ILE A 545 5.01 -31.87 4.41
C ILE A 545 4.38 -33.03 3.62
N GLU A 546 5.12 -34.13 3.44
CA GLU A 546 4.60 -35.33 2.77
C GLU A 546 3.41 -35.93 3.53
N GLU A 547 3.47 -35.98 4.87
CA GLU A 547 2.33 -36.38 5.69
C GLU A 547 1.13 -35.45 5.53
N LEU A 548 1.31 -34.15 5.62
CA LEU A 548 0.24 -33.15 5.43
C LEU A 548 -0.45 -33.31 4.07
N VAL A 549 0.33 -33.47 3.01
CA VAL A 549 -0.17 -33.48 1.64
C VAL A 549 -0.74 -34.84 1.24
N PHE A 550 -0.09 -35.96 1.58
CA PHE A 550 -0.39 -37.26 0.99
C PHE A 550 -0.89 -38.31 1.98
N ASP A 551 -0.87 -38.10 3.30
CA ASP A 551 -1.38 -39.09 4.23
C ASP A 551 -2.90 -39.30 4.00
N GLN A 552 -3.25 -40.57 3.89
CA GLN A 552 -4.64 -40.99 3.66
C GLN A 552 -5.45 -41.17 4.93
N LYS A 553 -4.84 -41.01 6.11
CA LYS A 553 -5.58 -41.05 7.38
C LYS A 553 -6.51 -39.85 7.52
N LEU A 554 -7.65 -40.09 8.15
CA LEU A 554 -8.60 -39.05 8.51
C LEU A 554 -8.10 -38.32 9.77
N PHE A 555 -8.06 -37.01 9.70
CA PHE A 555 -7.74 -36.11 10.80
C PHE A 555 -8.79 -35.02 10.90
N ASP A 556 -8.95 -34.41 12.05
CA ASP A 556 -9.93 -33.33 12.27
C ASP A 556 -9.51 -32.00 11.62
N ASP A 557 -8.23 -31.85 11.31
CA ASP A 557 -7.61 -30.65 10.75
C ASP A 557 -7.43 -30.69 9.22
N ARG A 558 -7.88 -31.75 8.55
CA ARG A 558 -7.72 -31.94 7.11
C ARG A 558 -8.85 -32.74 6.48
N ARG A 559 -9.20 -32.40 5.23
CA ARG A 559 -10.22 -33.10 4.44
C ARG A 559 -9.71 -33.44 3.05
N GLY A 560 -10.19 -34.57 2.51
CA GLY A 560 -9.82 -35.09 1.19
C GLY A 560 -8.46 -35.80 1.20
N VAL A 561 -8.20 -36.57 0.16
CA VAL A 561 -6.96 -37.29 -0.09
C VAL A 561 -6.56 -37.09 -1.55
N LEU A 562 -5.29 -37.31 -1.88
CA LEU A 562 -4.81 -37.27 -3.26
C LEU A 562 -4.51 -38.71 -3.69
N THR A 563 -5.32 -39.25 -4.60
CA THR A 563 -5.17 -40.65 -5.07
C THR A 563 -4.12 -40.81 -6.16
N GLU A 564 -3.78 -39.74 -6.84
CA GLU A 564 -2.74 -39.68 -7.89
C GLU A 564 -1.61 -38.72 -7.47
N PRO A 565 -0.74 -39.14 -6.54
CA PRO A 565 0.28 -38.24 -5.94
C PRO A 565 1.34 -37.75 -6.93
N ASP A 566 1.47 -38.39 -8.09
CA ASP A 566 2.43 -37.99 -9.12
C ASP A 566 1.96 -36.81 -9.98
N LYS A 567 0.67 -36.47 -9.94
CA LYS A 567 0.17 -35.28 -10.64
C LYS A 567 0.75 -34.00 -10.02
N PRO A 568 1.04 -32.98 -10.86
CA PRO A 568 1.37 -31.65 -10.37
C PRO A 568 0.30 -31.11 -9.41
N ILE A 569 0.70 -30.25 -8.48
CA ILE A 569 -0.18 -29.68 -7.48
C ILE A 569 -0.47 -28.21 -7.84
N LEU A 570 -1.75 -27.90 -8.04
CA LEU A 570 -2.23 -26.53 -8.02
C LEU A 570 -2.47 -26.14 -6.56
N PHE A 571 -1.81 -25.09 -6.09
CA PHE A 571 -1.73 -24.76 -4.66
C PHE A 571 -2.28 -23.37 -4.38
N THR A 572 -3.02 -23.22 -3.29
CA THR A 572 -3.41 -21.93 -2.73
C THR A 572 -3.31 -21.92 -1.21
N MET A 573 -2.94 -20.77 -0.66
CA MET A 573 -2.87 -20.55 0.79
C MET A 573 -3.38 -19.14 1.11
N ALA A 574 -4.53 -19.05 1.81
CA ALA A 574 -5.13 -17.79 2.22
C ALA A 574 -6.16 -18.02 3.33
N ARG A 575 -6.65 -16.95 3.94
CA ARG A 575 -7.81 -17.01 4.85
C ARG A 575 -9.06 -17.46 4.10
N MET A 576 -10.00 -18.11 4.81
CA MET A 576 -11.26 -18.58 4.26
C MET A 576 -12.33 -17.48 4.34
N ASP A 577 -12.11 -16.35 3.67
CA ASP A 577 -13.08 -15.27 3.52
C ASP A 577 -13.59 -15.13 2.08
N HIS A 578 -14.69 -14.43 1.90
CA HIS A 578 -15.31 -14.25 0.58
C HIS A 578 -14.36 -13.56 -0.43
N ILE A 579 -13.59 -12.56 0.03
CA ILE A 579 -12.72 -11.79 -0.86
C ILE A 579 -11.56 -12.64 -1.37
N LYS A 580 -11.05 -13.58 -0.57
CA LYS A 580 -10.00 -14.51 -1.01
C LYS A 580 -10.50 -15.58 -1.97
N ASN A 581 -11.80 -15.77 -2.05
CA ASN A 581 -12.50 -16.55 -3.08
C ASN A 581 -12.00 -18.01 -3.25
N ILE A 582 -11.61 -18.65 -2.13
CA ILE A 582 -11.12 -20.04 -2.15
C ILE A 582 -12.20 -21.01 -2.62
N THR A 583 -13.44 -20.81 -2.18
CA THR A 583 -14.59 -21.62 -2.62
C THR A 583 -14.90 -21.44 -4.10
N GLY A 584 -14.68 -20.24 -4.66
CA GLY A 584 -14.78 -20.00 -6.10
C GLY A 584 -13.74 -20.81 -6.89
N LEU A 585 -12.49 -20.84 -6.43
CA LEU A 585 -11.44 -21.67 -7.05
C LEU A 585 -11.85 -23.16 -7.07
N VAL A 586 -12.41 -23.65 -5.97
CA VAL A 586 -12.87 -25.05 -5.89
C VAL A 586 -14.00 -25.32 -6.90
N GLU A 587 -14.93 -24.39 -7.06
CA GLU A 587 -16.01 -24.49 -8.04
C GLU A 587 -15.46 -24.49 -9.48
N TRP A 588 -14.50 -23.62 -9.81
CA TRP A 588 -13.83 -23.60 -11.13
C TRP A 588 -13.12 -24.93 -11.40
N TYR A 589 -12.33 -25.39 -10.42
CA TYR A 589 -11.62 -26.68 -10.51
C TYR A 589 -12.60 -27.84 -10.69
N ALA A 590 -13.68 -27.87 -9.91
CA ALA A 590 -14.69 -28.93 -9.94
C ALA A 590 -15.38 -29.04 -11.32
N ASN A 591 -15.66 -27.90 -11.94
CA ASN A 591 -16.36 -27.83 -13.23
C ASN A 591 -15.44 -28.08 -14.45
N ASN A 592 -14.12 -27.99 -14.29
CA ASN A 592 -13.17 -28.20 -15.40
C ASN A 592 -12.53 -29.59 -15.34
N THR A 593 -13.04 -30.50 -16.17
CA THR A 593 -12.56 -31.89 -16.23
C THR A 593 -11.11 -32.01 -16.71
N THR A 594 -10.67 -31.11 -17.62
CA THR A 594 -9.29 -31.11 -18.10
C THR A 594 -8.34 -30.76 -16.97
N LEU A 595 -8.61 -29.70 -16.21
CA LEU A 595 -7.78 -29.28 -15.07
C LEU A 595 -7.69 -30.40 -14.00
N ARG A 596 -8.83 -31.03 -13.67
CA ARG A 596 -8.88 -32.18 -12.74
C ARG A 596 -8.04 -33.38 -13.20
N ASN A 597 -7.94 -33.59 -14.53
CA ASN A 597 -7.10 -34.66 -15.08
C ASN A 597 -5.61 -34.34 -15.03
N GLU A 598 -5.22 -33.05 -15.16
CA GLU A 598 -3.84 -32.64 -15.26
C GLU A 598 -3.20 -32.30 -13.89
N ALA A 599 -3.96 -31.85 -12.91
CA ALA A 599 -3.41 -31.42 -11.61
C ALA A 599 -4.31 -31.78 -10.43
N ASN A 600 -3.70 -32.03 -9.28
CA ASN A 600 -4.38 -32.08 -7.99
C ASN A 600 -4.53 -30.66 -7.41
N LEU A 601 -5.52 -30.45 -6.55
CA LEU A 601 -5.71 -29.18 -5.85
C LEU A 601 -5.36 -29.31 -4.37
N LEU A 602 -4.43 -28.49 -3.88
CA LEU A 602 -4.06 -28.37 -2.47
C LEU A 602 -4.47 -27.00 -1.94
N ILE A 603 -5.22 -26.99 -0.87
CA ILE A 603 -5.71 -25.77 -0.21
C ILE A 603 -5.25 -25.74 1.24
N VAL A 604 -4.61 -24.65 1.66
CA VAL A 604 -4.31 -24.35 3.07
C VAL A 604 -5.13 -23.15 3.45
N SER A 605 -6.21 -23.35 4.21
CA SER A 605 -7.14 -22.27 4.51
C SER A 605 -8.11 -22.61 5.65
N GLY A 606 -8.31 -21.63 6.55
CA GLY A 606 -9.34 -21.65 7.59
C GLY A 606 -9.28 -22.86 8.54
N HIS A 607 -10.45 -23.30 8.96
CA HIS A 607 -10.67 -24.50 9.76
C HIS A 607 -11.50 -25.51 8.98
N ILE A 608 -11.34 -26.80 9.27
CA ILE A 608 -12.23 -27.84 8.70
C ILE A 608 -13.57 -27.82 9.41
N ASN A 609 -13.57 -27.71 10.74
CA ASN A 609 -14.81 -27.64 11.51
C ASN A 609 -15.28 -26.17 11.62
N PRO A 610 -16.49 -25.81 11.10
CA PRO A 610 -17.01 -24.45 11.17
C PRO A 610 -17.23 -23.94 12.60
N ASP A 611 -17.43 -24.83 13.57
CA ASP A 611 -17.63 -24.46 14.98
C ASP A 611 -16.37 -23.90 15.65
N LEU A 612 -15.20 -24.10 15.05
CA LEU A 612 -13.92 -23.56 15.53
C LEU A 612 -13.72 -22.10 15.12
N SER A 613 -14.44 -21.62 14.12
CA SER A 613 -14.35 -20.22 13.70
C SER A 613 -15.27 -19.33 14.52
N SER A 614 -14.75 -18.20 14.99
CA SER A 614 -15.53 -17.12 15.61
C SER A 614 -16.18 -16.19 14.58
N ASP A 615 -15.71 -16.23 13.32
CA ASP A 615 -16.20 -15.38 12.23
C ASP A 615 -17.36 -16.02 11.48
N ALA A 616 -18.48 -15.29 11.35
CA ALA A 616 -19.68 -15.77 10.66
C ALA A 616 -19.46 -15.93 9.15
N GLU A 617 -18.64 -15.08 8.54
CA GLU A 617 -18.32 -15.18 7.12
C GLU A 617 -17.44 -16.40 6.85
N GLU A 618 -16.39 -16.60 7.64
CA GLU A 618 -15.54 -17.79 7.54
C GLU A 618 -16.35 -19.08 7.72
N ARG A 619 -17.23 -19.15 8.74
CA ARG A 619 -18.13 -20.31 8.93
C ARG A 619 -18.96 -20.62 7.68
N LYS A 620 -19.49 -19.59 7.03
CA LYS A 620 -20.29 -19.74 5.79
C LYS A 620 -19.44 -20.29 4.65
N GLN A 621 -18.20 -19.81 4.50
CA GLN A 621 -17.28 -20.29 3.47
C GLN A 621 -16.84 -21.74 3.75
N ILE A 622 -16.58 -22.10 5.00
CA ILE A 622 -16.28 -23.50 5.39
C ILE A 622 -17.44 -24.43 5.01
N GLN A 623 -18.68 -24.06 5.33
CA GLN A 623 -19.87 -24.86 4.97
C GLN A 623 -20.03 -25.01 3.45
N ARG A 624 -19.78 -23.93 2.69
CA ARG A 624 -19.79 -23.96 1.23
C ARG A 624 -18.70 -24.88 0.68
N MET A 625 -17.51 -24.86 1.27
CA MET A 625 -16.40 -25.74 0.89
C MET A 625 -16.76 -27.21 1.03
N HIS A 626 -17.35 -27.60 2.17
CA HIS A 626 -17.85 -28.96 2.36
C HIS A 626 -18.89 -29.34 1.32
N SER A 627 -19.86 -28.46 1.06
CA SER A 627 -20.91 -28.71 0.07
C SER A 627 -20.36 -28.92 -1.33
N LEU A 628 -19.38 -28.13 -1.75
CA LEU A 628 -18.71 -28.26 -3.06
C LEU A 628 -17.95 -29.59 -3.17
N MET A 629 -17.20 -29.97 -2.14
CA MET A 629 -16.47 -31.23 -2.13
C MET A 629 -17.39 -32.44 -2.23
N ASP A 630 -18.53 -32.42 -1.52
CA ASP A 630 -19.54 -33.49 -1.56
C ASP A 630 -20.26 -33.54 -2.91
N GLN A 631 -20.73 -32.39 -3.40
CA GLN A 631 -21.49 -32.28 -4.64
C GLN A 631 -20.69 -32.76 -5.86
N HIS A 632 -19.41 -32.40 -5.93
CA HIS A 632 -18.56 -32.71 -7.07
C HIS A 632 -17.63 -33.92 -6.85
N GLN A 633 -17.78 -34.61 -5.70
CA GLN A 633 -17.01 -35.80 -5.33
C GLN A 633 -15.49 -35.58 -5.51
N LEU A 634 -14.98 -34.52 -4.87
CA LEU A 634 -13.58 -34.10 -5.04
C LEU A 634 -12.58 -34.85 -4.17
N ASP A 635 -13.04 -35.74 -3.27
CA ASP A 635 -12.16 -36.63 -2.54
C ASP A 635 -11.38 -37.54 -3.52
N GLY A 636 -10.06 -37.49 -3.41
CA GLY A 636 -9.15 -38.14 -4.37
C GLY A 636 -8.37 -37.16 -5.25
N GLN A 637 -8.84 -35.93 -5.42
CA GLN A 637 -8.22 -34.91 -6.28
C GLN A 637 -7.95 -33.59 -5.58
N LEU A 638 -8.62 -33.37 -4.44
CA LEU A 638 -8.49 -32.18 -3.62
C LEU A 638 -8.07 -32.55 -2.20
N ARG A 639 -7.09 -31.84 -1.67
CA ARG A 639 -6.64 -31.88 -0.27
C ARG A 639 -6.83 -30.51 0.34
N TRP A 640 -7.63 -30.41 1.39
CA TRP A 640 -7.86 -29.20 2.16
C TRP A 640 -7.25 -29.36 3.56
N LEU A 641 -6.33 -28.48 3.92
CA LEU A 641 -5.67 -28.39 5.21
C LEU A 641 -6.23 -27.18 5.97
N GLY A 642 -6.93 -27.44 7.07
CA GLY A 642 -7.44 -26.42 8.01
C GLY A 642 -6.41 -26.17 9.12
N VAL A 643 -5.18 -25.90 8.75
CA VAL A 643 -4.04 -25.73 9.65
C VAL A 643 -3.38 -24.39 9.47
N HIS A 644 -2.83 -23.86 10.53
CA HIS A 644 -1.93 -22.71 10.48
C HIS A 644 -0.49 -23.20 10.38
N LEU A 645 0.17 -22.92 9.27
CA LEU A 645 1.56 -23.36 9.05
C LEU A 645 2.54 -22.33 9.63
N GLU A 646 3.55 -22.82 10.32
CA GLU A 646 4.70 -21.98 10.66
C GLU A 646 5.42 -21.48 9.41
N LYS A 647 5.99 -20.28 9.49
CA LYS A 647 6.59 -19.58 8.35
C LYS A 647 7.63 -20.42 7.60
N ALA A 648 8.49 -21.12 8.34
CA ALA A 648 9.52 -22.01 7.76
C ALA A 648 8.91 -23.21 7.01
N LEU A 649 7.89 -23.83 7.60
CA LEU A 649 7.17 -24.95 7.00
C LEU A 649 6.38 -24.50 5.76
N ALA A 650 5.74 -23.32 5.81
CA ALA A 650 5.06 -22.74 4.66
C ALA A 650 6.04 -22.48 3.50
N GLY A 651 7.20 -21.88 3.75
CA GLY A 651 8.23 -21.65 2.72
C GLY A 651 8.74 -22.95 2.09
N GLU A 652 8.93 -23.99 2.91
CA GLU A 652 9.37 -25.28 2.36
C GLU A 652 8.25 -26.00 1.59
N LEU A 653 6.98 -25.80 1.96
CA LEU A 653 5.84 -26.31 1.20
C LEU A 653 5.77 -25.69 -0.21
N TYR A 654 5.97 -24.37 -0.36
CA TYR A 654 6.06 -23.74 -1.68
C TYR A 654 7.14 -24.40 -2.54
N ARG A 655 8.34 -24.62 -1.98
CA ARG A 655 9.46 -25.27 -2.70
C ARG A 655 9.21 -26.74 -3.00
N PHE A 656 8.57 -27.45 -2.08
CA PHE A 656 8.15 -28.85 -2.28
C PHE A 656 7.21 -28.98 -3.49
N ILE A 657 6.26 -28.05 -3.63
CA ILE A 657 5.34 -28.01 -4.76
C ILE A 657 6.07 -27.62 -6.05
N ALA A 658 7.05 -26.71 -5.98
CA ALA A 658 7.89 -26.35 -7.11
C ALA A 658 8.76 -27.51 -7.60
N ASP A 659 9.34 -28.32 -6.69
CA ASP A 659 10.08 -29.56 -7.03
C ASP A 659 9.21 -30.55 -7.83
N ARG A 660 7.89 -30.53 -7.62
CA ARG A 660 6.89 -31.35 -8.30
C ARG A 660 6.24 -30.67 -9.52
N LYS A 661 6.83 -29.57 -9.99
CA LYS A 661 6.32 -28.76 -11.10
C LYS A 661 4.87 -28.31 -10.96
N GLY A 662 4.46 -28.02 -9.73
CA GLY A 662 3.17 -27.46 -9.42
C GLY A 662 3.07 -25.97 -9.76
N ALA A 663 1.94 -25.35 -9.42
CA ALA A 663 1.71 -23.93 -9.60
C ALA A 663 0.95 -23.34 -8.40
N PHE A 664 1.10 -22.05 -8.19
CA PHE A 664 0.36 -21.31 -7.16
C PHE A 664 -0.80 -20.54 -7.79
N VAL A 665 -1.94 -20.50 -7.10
CA VAL A 665 -3.08 -19.70 -7.54
C VAL A 665 -3.59 -18.80 -6.40
N GLN A 666 -3.79 -17.52 -6.72
CA GLN A 666 -4.38 -16.52 -5.85
C GLN A 666 -5.68 -16.03 -6.50
N PRO A 667 -6.84 -16.60 -6.14
CA PRO A 667 -8.10 -16.40 -6.84
C PRO A 667 -8.94 -15.24 -6.31
N ALA A 668 -8.37 -14.35 -5.49
CA ALA A 668 -9.10 -13.31 -4.78
C ALA A 668 -9.91 -12.41 -5.73
N LEU A 669 -11.08 -11.98 -5.29
CA LEU A 669 -11.89 -10.97 -5.99
C LEU A 669 -11.16 -9.62 -6.08
N PHE A 670 -10.36 -9.30 -5.07
CA PHE A 670 -9.47 -8.15 -5.04
C PHE A 670 -8.29 -8.43 -4.12
N GLU A 671 -7.07 -8.09 -4.56
CA GLU A 671 -5.85 -8.19 -3.76
C GLU A 671 -5.11 -6.86 -3.76
N ALA A 672 -4.99 -6.22 -2.62
CA ALA A 672 -4.40 -4.89 -2.51
C ALA A 672 -2.95 -4.85 -3.00
N PHE A 673 -2.12 -5.81 -2.59
CA PHE A 673 -0.75 -5.95 -3.09
C PHE A 673 -0.47 -7.36 -3.60
N GLY A 674 -0.46 -8.37 -2.74
CA GLY A 674 -0.21 -9.77 -3.11
C GLY A 674 1.14 -10.30 -2.63
N LEU A 675 1.40 -10.24 -1.31
CA LEU A 675 2.62 -10.83 -0.73
C LEU A 675 2.73 -12.31 -1.06
N THR A 676 1.63 -13.07 -0.98
CA THR A 676 1.62 -14.50 -1.31
C THR A 676 1.99 -14.78 -2.78
N VAL A 677 1.71 -13.85 -3.68
CA VAL A 677 2.15 -13.91 -5.08
C VAL A 677 3.68 -13.81 -5.16
N ILE A 678 4.27 -12.85 -4.45
CA ILE A 678 5.72 -12.67 -4.39
C ILE A 678 6.39 -13.86 -3.67
N GLU A 679 5.80 -14.38 -2.60
CA GLU A 679 6.28 -15.56 -1.88
C GLU A 679 6.35 -16.78 -2.80
N ALA A 680 5.30 -17.02 -3.59
CA ALA A 680 5.24 -18.10 -4.57
C ALA A 680 6.28 -17.92 -5.68
N MET A 681 6.35 -16.73 -6.28
CA MET A 681 7.32 -16.42 -7.32
C MET A 681 8.77 -16.49 -6.80
N SER A 682 9.04 -16.01 -5.57
CA SER A 682 10.36 -16.13 -4.92
C SER A 682 10.77 -17.58 -4.66
N SER A 683 9.80 -18.46 -4.44
CA SER A 683 10.03 -19.89 -4.26
C SER A 683 10.18 -20.64 -5.58
N GLY A 684 9.94 -19.97 -6.72
CA GLY A 684 10.04 -20.51 -8.07
C GLY A 684 8.77 -21.15 -8.60
N LEU A 685 7.59 -20.85 -8.03
CA LEU A 685 6.33 -21.37 -8.54
C LEU A 685 5.76 -20.48 -9.66
N PRO A 686 5.42 -21.03 -10.83
CA PRO A 686 4.50 -20.39 -11.76
C PRO A 686 3.23 -19.99 -11.04
N THR A 687 2.82 -18.74 -11.20
CA THR A 687 1.78 -18.14 -10.37
C THR A 687 0.64 -17.59 -11.20
N PHE A 688 -0.58 -17.99 -10.84
CA PHE A 688 -1.83 -17.43 -11.36
C PHE A 688 -2.42 -16.50 -10.31
N ALA A 689 -2.69 -15.25 -10.66
CA ALA A 689 -3.25 -14.33 -9.69
C ALA A 689 -4.29 -13.39 -10.31
N THR A 690 -5.17 -12.90 -9.46
CA THR A 690 -6.24 -11.98 -9.88
C THR A 690 -5.72 -10.79 -10.67
N CYS A 691 -6.45 -10.39 -11.69
CA CYS A 691 -6.20 -9.16 -12.45
C CYS A 691 -6.68 -7.89 -11.71
N PHE A 692 -7.25 -8.02 -10.50
CA PHE A 692 -7.75 -6.89 -9.72
C PHE A 692 -6.86 -6.57 -8.53
N GLY A 693 -6.15 -5.45 -8.61
CA GLY A 693 -5.23 -4.95 -7.60
C GLY A 693 -3.76 -5.19 -7.90
N GLY A 694 -2.93 -5.35 -6.87
CA GLY A 694 -1.48 -5.42 -6.97
C GLY A 694 -0.91 -6.50 -7.89
N PRO A 695 -1.47 -7.71 -7.95
CA PRO A 695 -0.94 -8.76 -8.82
C PRO A 695 -0.88 -8.36 -10.31
N LEU A 696 -1.75 -7.45 -10.76
CA LEU A 696 -1.71 -6.92 -12.13
C LEU A 696 -0.37 -6.23 -12.47
N GLU A 697 0.29 -5.65 -11.48
CA GLU A 697 1.60 -4.99 -11.66
C GLU A 697 2.78 -5.92 -11.33
N ILE A 698 2.57 -6.86 -10.40
CA ILE A 698 3.59 -7.82 -10.00
C ILE A 698 3.90 -8.77 -11.14
N ILE A 699 2.87 -9.38 -11.72
CA ILE A 699 2.98 -10.36 -12.79
C ILE A 699 3.10 -9.67 -14.15
N GLU A 700 4.01 -10.15 -14.97
CA GLU A 700 4.08 -9.90 -16.38
C GLU A 700 3.48 -11.10 -17.10
N ASP A 701 2.26 -10.90 -17.64
CA ASP A 701 1.39 -11.98 -18.12
C ASP A 701 2.04 -12.85 -19.18
N GLY A 702 2.00 -14.18 -19.00
CA GLY A 702 2.64 -15.15 -19.88
C GLY A 702 4.17 -15.22 -19.81
N ILE A 703 4.83 -14.37 -18.98
CA ILE A 703 6.29 -14.33 -18.82
C ILE A 703 6.68 -14.74 -17.40
N SER A 704 6.17 -14.04 -16.38
CA SER A 704 6.49 -14.30 -14.99
C SER A 704 5.35 -14.94 -14.19
N GLY A 705 4.25 -15.26 -14.85
CA GLY A 705 3.02 -15.82 -14.32
C GLY A 705 1.84 -15.45 -15.19
N PHE A 706 0.62 -15.57 -14.68
CA PHE A 706 -0.61 -15.37 -15.43
C PHE A 706 -1.64 -14.57 -14.63
N HIS A 707 -2.37 -13.69 -15.31
CA HIS A 707 -3.54 -13.02 -14.74
C HIS A 707 -4.79 -13.87 -14.93
N ILE A 708 -5.59 -13.99 -13.87
CA ILE A 708 -6.91 -14.61 -13.92
C ILE A 708 -7.99 -13.59 -13.55
N ASP A 709 -9.13 -13.67 -14.22
CA ASP A 709 -10.30 -12.88 -13.85
C ASP A 709 -11.21 -13.72 -12.94
N PRO A 710 -11.33 -13.42 -11.65
CA PRO A 710 -12.15 -14.19 -10.72
C PRO A 710 -13.66 -14.09 -10.99
N THR A 711 -14.10 -13.15 -11.82
CA THR A 711 -15.49 -13.04 -12.26
C THR A 711 -15.80 -13.97 -13.43
N HIS A 712 -14.77 -14.50 -14.09
CA HIS A 712 -14.86 -15.44 -15.23
C HIS A 712 -14.11 -16.74 -14.92
N GLY A 713 -14.57 -17.46 -13.90
CA GLY A 713 -13.91 -18.63 -13.35
C GLY A 713 -13.66 -19.78 -14.34
N ASP A 714 -14.57 -19.98 -15.31
CA ASP A 714 -14.39 -20.99 -16.36
C ASP A 714 -13.14 -20.69 -17.22
N SER A 715 -12.96 -19.42 -17.62
CA SER A 715 -11.77 -18.99 -18.36
C SER A 715 -10.49 -19.11 -17.53
N ALA A 716 -10.57 -18.85 -16.24
CA ALA A 716 -9.44 -19.03 -15.34
C ALA A 716 -9.04 -20.51 -15.21
N ALA A 717 -10.02 -21.41 -15.11
CA ALA A 717 -9.78 -22.85 -15.06
C ALA A 717 -9.20 -23.38 -16.39
N ASP A 718 -9.71 -22.90 -17.53
CA ASP A 718 -9.18 -23.25 -18.84
C ASP A 718 -7.72 -22.82 -19.02
N LEU A 719 -7.36 -21.61 -18.57
CA LEU A 719 -5.98 -21.10 -18.60
C LEU A 719 -5.03 -21.98 -17.77
N MET A 720 -5.47 -22.35 -16.55
CA MET A 720 -4.68 -23.24 -15.68
C MET A 720 -4.54 -24.65 -16.31
N ALA A 721 -5.59 -25.18 -16.90
CA ALA A 721 -5.54 -26.47 -17.61
C ALA A 721 -4.59 -26.42 -18.80
N GLU A 722 -4.66 -25.38 -19.64
CA GLU A 722 -3.78 -25.17 -20.78
C GLU A 722 -2.31 -25.10 -20.36
N PHE A 723 -2.02 -24.41 -19.24
CA PHE A 723 -0.66 -24.34 -18.70
C PHE A 723 -0.09 -25.74 -18.39
N PHE A 724 -0.82 -26.59 -17.66
CA PHE A 724 -0.34 -27.93 -17.33
C PHE A 724 -0.23 -28.84 -18.58
N LEU A 725 -1.14 -28.69 -19.55
CA LEU A 725 -1.01 -29.35 -20.83
C LEU A 725 0.28 -28.94 -21.56
N LYS A 726 0.56 -27.64 -21.63
CA LYS A 726 1.80 -27.12 -22.24
C LYS A 726 3.04 -27.62 -21.49
N CYS A 727 3.01 -27.67 -20.17
CA CYS A 727 4.13 -28.22 -19.38
C CYS A 727 4.40 -29.68 -19.69
N ARG A 728 3.36 -30.47 -19.99
CA ARG A 728 3.49 -31.88 -20.42
C ARG A 728 3.98 -32.02 -21.84
N GLU A 729 3.58 -31.16 -22.76
CA GLU A 729 3.86 -31.24 -24.19
C GLU A 729 5.18 -30.57 -24.60
N GLN A 730 5.65 -29.57 -23.82
CA GLN A 730 6.82 -28.74 -24.13
C GLN A 730 7.82 -28.79 -22.98
N ASP A 731 8.91 -29.50 -23.19
CA ASP A 731 10.00 -29.54 -22.21
C ASP A 731 10.56 -28.14 -21.95
N GLY A 732 10.70 -27.79 -20.65
CA GLY A 732 11.25 -26.50 -20.21
C GLY A 732 10.24 -25.35 -20.13
N TYR A 733 8.96 -25.54 -20.51
CA TYR A 733 7.97 -24.48 -20.43
C TYR A 733 7.66 -24.07 -18.98
N TRP A 734 7.57 -25.06 -18.07
CA TRP A 734 7.40 -24.78 -16.63
C TRP A 734 8.57 -23.94 -16.10
N GLU A 735 9.81 -24.34 -16.41
CA GLU A 735 11.02 -23.66 -15.99
C GLU A 735 11.12 -22.24 -16.56
N GLN A 736 10.64 -22.02 -17.76
CA GLN A 736 10.61 -20.71 -18.39
C GLN A 736 9.75 -19.72 -17.55
N ILE A 737 8.54 -20.10 -17.18
CA ILE A 737 7.64 -19.26 -16.38
C ILE A 737 8.18 -19.10 -14.94
N SER A 738 8.67 -20.18 -14.34
CA SER A 738 9.31 -20.17 -13.03
C SER A 738 10.48 -19.18 -12.98
N ASN A 739 11.42 -19.24 -13.91
CA ASN A 739 12.55 -18.32 -13.99
C ASN A 739 12.11 -16.88 -14.26
N GLY A 740 11.11 -16.67 -15.12
CA GLY A 740 10.52 -15.36 -15.33
C GLY A 740 9.99 -14.75 -14.04
N GLY A 741 9.34 -15.57 -13.19
CA GLY A 741 8.89 -15.18 -11.86
C GLY A 741 10.04 -14.80 -10.92
N LEU A 742 11.07 -15.62 -10.83
CA LEU A 742 12.26 -15.37 -10.01
C LEU A 742 12.98 -14.08 -10.44
N ASP A 743 13.23 -13.90 -11.73
CA ASP A 743 13.89 -12.70 -12.28
C ASP A 743 13.08 -11.43 -11.98
N ARG A 744 11.76 -11.52 -12.11
CA ARG A 744 10.84 -10.40 -11.84
C ARG A 744 10.91 -9.95 -10.38
N VAL A 745 10.88 -10.91 -9.44
CA VAL A 745 10.97 -10.61 -8.01
C VAL A 745 12.33 -10.04 -7.65
N GLU A 746 13.41 -10.65 -8.10
CA GLU A 746 14.77 -10.15 -7.83
C GLU A 746 14.98 -8.74 -8.38
N ALA A 747 14.42 -8.46 -9.56
CA ALA A 747 14.53 -7.15 -10.20
C ALA A 747 13.77 -6.04 -9.45
N ARG A 748 12.65 -6.34 -8.76
CA ARG A 748 11.75 -5.29 -8.26
C ARG A 748 11.26 -5.46 -6.82
N TYR A 749 11.03 -6.69 -6.35
CA TYR A 749 10.25 -6.99 -5.15
C TYR A 749 11.12 -7.61 -4.06
N THR A 750 12.17 -6.88 -3.61
CA THR A 750 13.03 -7.31 -2.52
C THR A 750 13.05 -6.29 -1.38
N TRP A 751 13.08 -6.77 -0.14
CA TRP A 751 13.21 -5.92 1.04
C TRP A 751 14.48 -5.06 1.03
N LYS A 752 15.55 -5.54 0.41
CA LYS A 752 16.77 -4.76 0.23
C LYS A 752 16.51 -3.48 -0.60
N LYS A 753 15.91 -3.63 -1.78
CA LYS A 753 15.57 -2.47 -2.65
C LYS A 753 14.55 -1.54 -1.99
N TYR A 754 13.59 -2.13 -1.28
CA TYR A 754 12.64 -1.37 -0.47
C TYR A 754 13.38 -0.47 0.54
N ALA A 755 14.28 -1.04 1.35
CA ALA A 755 15.01 -0.29 2.38
C ALA A 755 15.94 0.77 1.77
N GLU A 756 16.69 0.44 0.73
CA GLU A 756 17.53 1.38 -0.02
C GLU A 756 16.73 2.59 -0.51
N ARG A 757 15.57 2.33 -1.13
CA ARG A 757 14.71 3.39 -1.66
C ARG A 757 14.06 4.21 -0.54
N MET A 758 13.53 3.54 0.49
CA MET A 758 12.91 4.19 1.64
C MET A 758 13.87 5.14 2.35
N MET A 759 15.12 4.71 2.58
CA MET A 759 16.14 5.53 3.23
C MET A 759 16.56 6.73 2.35
N THR A 760 16.57 6.57 1.05
CA THR A 760 16.87 7.66 0.11
C THR A 760 15.74 8.70 0.11
N LEU A 761 14.48 8.24 0.00
CA LEU A 761 13.29 9.11 0.07
C LEU A 761 13.26 9.93 1.37
N SER A 762 13.46 9.26 2.49
CA SER A 762 13.40 9.90 3.81
C SER A 762 14.40 11.05 3.95
N ARG A 763 15.60 10.91 3.38
CA ARG A 763 16.63 11.96 3.37
C ARG A 763 16.25 13.14 2.46
N ILE A 764 15.75 12.85 1.27
CA ILE A 764 15.37 13.89 0.32
C ILE A 764 14.18 14.71 0.85
N TYR A 765 13.13 14.05 1.36
CA TYR A 765 12.00 14.77 1.96
C TYR A 765 12.39 15.53 3.23
N GLY A 766 13.26 14.95 4.07
CA GLY A 766 13.82 15.62 5.26
C GLY A 766 14.64 16.88 4.87
N PHE A 767 15.49 16.77 3.85
CA PHE A 767 16.23 17.91 3.31
C PHE A 767 15.29 19.03 2.81
N TRP A 768 14.33 18.69 1.96
CA TRP A 768 13.41 19.68 1.42
C TRP A 768 12.51 20.31 2.49
N LYS A 769 12.10 19.53 3.50
CA LYS A 769 11.36 20.06 4.65
C LYS A 769 12.20 21.13 5.39
N TYR A 770 13.49 20.86 5.59
CA TYR A 770 14.40 21.81 6.26
C TYR A 770 14.71 23.06 5.41
N VAL A 771 15.08 22.86 4.14
CA VAL A 771 15.62 23.92 3.28
C VAL A 771 14.56 24.81 2.69
N SER A 772 13.42 24.26 2.27
CA SER A 772 12.39 25.01 1.55
C SER A 772 11.39 25.69 2.46
N HIS A 773 11.35 25.31 3.77
CA HIS A 773 10.26 25.71 4.64
C HIS A 773 8.93 25.58 3.90
N LEU A 774 8.72 24.43 3.21
CA LEU A 774 7.51 24.18 2.46
C LEU A 774 6.34 24.55 3.35
N GLU A 775 5.79 25.74 3.10
CA GLU A 775 4.79 26.40 3.92
C GLU A 775 3.47 25.63 3.76
N ARG A 776 3.43 24.46 4.37
CA ARG A 776 2.18 23.71 4.58
C ARG A 776 1.44 24.20 5.83
N GLU A 777 1.87 25.34 6.42
CA GLU A 777 1.25 25.85 7.63
C GLU A 777 -0.26 26.11 7.46
N GLU A 778 -0.66 26.66 6.33
CA GLU A 778 -2.08 26.92 6.06
C GLU A 778 -2.87 25.62 5.90
N THR A 779 -2.33 24.64 5.16
CA THR A 779 -2.92 23.31 5.04
C THR A 779 -2.98 22.62 6.39
N GLN A 780 -1.91 22.68 7.17
CA GLN A 780 -1.86 22.08 8.51
C GLN A 780 -2.89 22.70 9.45
N ARG A 781 -3.02 24.03 9.47
CA ARG A 781 -4.06 24.72 10.27
C ARG A 781 -5.46 24.33 9.86
N TYR A 782 -5.71 24.20 8.57
CA TYR A 782 -6.99 23.76 8.03
C TYR A 782 -7.30 22.32 8.43
N LEU A 783 -6.32 21.40 8.34
CA LEU A 783 -6.46 20.01 8.78
C LEU A 783 -6.64 19.90 10.29
N GLN A 784 -5.95 20.72 11.09
CA GLN A 784 -6.14 20.78 12.56
C GLN A 784 -7.56 21.24 12.91
N MET A 785 -8.08 22.22 12.21
CA MET A 785 -9.46 22.67 12.39
C MET A 785 -10.44 21.55 12.00
N PHE A 786 -10.22 20.88 10.88
CA PHE A 786 -11.03 19.74 10.45
C PHE A 786 -10.97 18.59 11.45
N TYR A 787 -9.78 18.29 12.00
CA TYR A 787 -9.60 17.31 13.07
C TYR A 787 -10.43 17.69 14.32
N GLY A 788 -10.32 18.93 14.78
CA GLY A 788 -11.02 19.41 15.96
C GLY A 788 -12.53 19.50 15.82
N LEU A 789 -13.03 19.84 14.63
CA LEU A 789 -14.46 20.04 14.36
C LEU A 789 -15.17 18.79 13.86
N GLN A 790 -14.46 17.88 13.21
CA GLN A 790 -15.09 16.73 12.56
C GLN A 790 -14.64 15.38 13.16
N PHE A 791 -13.36 15.12 13.29
CA PHE A 791 -12.89 13.84 13.80
C PHE A 791 -13.10 13.70 15.31
N ARG A 792 -12.56 14.64 16.12
CA ARG A 792 -12.58 14.55 17.60
C ARG A 792 -13.98 14.39 18.18
N PRO A 793 -15.01 15.20 17.80
CA PRO A 793 -16.34 15.04 18.37
C PRO A 793 -16.98 13.68 18.07
N ARG A 794 -16.79 13.14 16.86
CA ARG A 794 -17.30 11.82 16.50
C ARG A 794 -16.58 10.70 17.24
N ALA A 795 -15.27 10.79 17.33
CA ALA A 795 -14.48 9.82 18.09
C ALA A 795 -14.89 9.83 19.57
N GLN A 796 -15.13 11.00 20.16
CA GLN A 796 -15.58 11.13 21.55
C GLN A 796 -16.99 10.55 21.76
N ALA A 797 -17.91 10.78 20.83
CA ALA A 797 -19.27 10.24 20.91
C ALA A 797 -19.34 8.70 20.86
N MET A 798 -18.29 8.04 20.36
CA MET A 798 -18.20 6.56 20.42
C MET A 798 -17.82 6.03 21.80
N ALA A 799 -17.21 6.88 22.67
CA ALA A 799 -16.81 6.46 24.01
C ALA A 799 -17.89 6.71 25.07
N GLU A 800 -18.95 7.45 24.72
CA GLU A 800 -20.14 7.70 25.53
C GLU A 800 -21.18 6.58 25.31
#